data_8050fc5d8476819b89fa87647ad3e4ba
#
_entry.id   8050fc5d8476819b89fa87647ad3e4ba
#
_cell.length_a   1.000
_cell.length_b   1.000
_cell.length_c   1.000
_cell.angle_alpha   90.00
_cell.angle_beta   90.00
_cell.angle_gamma   90.00
#
_symmetry.space_group_name_H-M   'P 1'
#
loop_
_entity.id
_entity.type
_entity.pdbx_description
1 polymer ?
#
loop_
_entity_poly.entity_id
_entity_poly.type
_entity_poly.pdbx_seq_one_letter_code
_entity_poly.pdbx_strand_id
1 'polypeptide(L)'
;MSQTIRCMIKFSSIITFLFLTVELHASQPTAMESGFQKHAAPFLKQYCVQCHNAEKMNSGIRVDQLTAGFTDNEIRLWDAILHQVKDEEMPPKGKAQPTNLERQQLISWIKSSTDIARLRPTPKNGGARRLTVAQYKNTLRELLKIEDNFTDILPPDAVSRDGFLNNQATLQLSPLLLESYFEIAEKALKECIVEEKSKPIIQSFRMDLGLAINNNPCPDQLILGANSLLLNNKDFKVTQTTPIKGFAFDPFIMQTKFRFIEGYAGNGTVRGWRDYDSIYHAVYACMRGTTGYPKGLAYSSVPQGLLLRPAIPSAEIFGVDSTYGPRANFKIALRELPNQGRFRITVNAAKYDDGLLLDSGATAQSSNSENVVVCSNPSDSASIMIKKAGIYQVDVHAATREKPAKQDSSRLDDKLIGNWPLNGNAFSNPDTKTLAGQLQGDAKFINSPFGKALSLDGNGDSVLIPRNESMNVKDGEFTVAAWIHPTQLRQAGIVCLGKYSWTNGWYLDMPNNKGVLRIETAGPDNQSNGTVTSPPGTIRANAWQHVAAVVRRGSNETRLYVNGFLVGKGAIGSANLDNPKVDLYLGRIQDAQQFKGELSQVRIYQRALDESEIQALVEPGRKFVQQPREKPSELILSLGERQFSGTLNQPAFVVVRLPAGEVKVIAQTTGAKSFDRIVFTPLPETHELSQRFISFEKRTLQLGVSMGFRRDCGSTLALIGTPKPITSNKPTAFVFEGAIRNYPNPEVEKDNVNYLAGVREIGVHSEYTDGREMPRMLINSVEFEGPFYETWPPAAHKNIFVDFDKKDDEAAYARKIITEFAARAFRSPINKETEAALFAVFEKSIKSGNSFQ
;
A
#
# COMPACT_ATOMS: atom_id res chain seq x y z
N MET A 1 3.57 -4.31 85.51
CA MET A 1 3.29 -5.50 84.74
C MET A 1 2.10 -6.29 85.40
N SER A 2 1.00 -5.69 85.70
CA SER A 2 -0.09 -6.37 86.40
C SER A 2 -1.49 -5.68 86.29
N GLN A 3 -1.70 -4.86 85.28
CA GLN A 3 -3.08 -4.29 85.10
C GLN A 3 -3.58 -4.41 83.65
N THR A 4 -2.77 -4.89 82.68
CA THR A 4 -3.10 -4.99 81.27
C THR A 4 -3.70 -6.36 80.87
N ILE A 5 -3.55 -7.36 81.73
CA ILE A 5 -4.02 -8.75 81.45
C ILE A 5 -5.47 -9.03 81.96
N ARG A 6 -6.03 -8.20 82.82
CA ARG A 6 -7.42 -8.39 83.32
C ARG A 6 -8.51 -7.80 82.39
N CYS A 7 -8.16 -6.99 81.40
CA CYS A 7 -9.16 -6.41 80.46
C CYS A 7 -9.33 -7.25 79.19
N MET A 8 -8.43 -8.17 78.92
CA MET A 8 -8.54 -9.05 77.73
C MET A 8 -9.40 -10.29 77.94
N ILE A 9 -9.62 -10.72 79.20
CA ILE A 9 -10.40 -11.97 79.44
C ILE A 9 -11.91 -11.70 79.54
N LYS A 10 -12.35 -10.44 79.72
CA LYS A 10 -13.79 -10.10 79.70
C LYS A 10 -14.36 -9.71 78.36
N PHE A 11 -13.52 -9.48 77.34
CA PHE A 11 -14.00 -9.22 75.98
C PHE A 11 -14.07 -10.51 75.11
N SER A 12 -13.46 -11.59 75.52
CA SER A 12 -13.46 -12.85 74.79
C SER A 12 -14.74 -13.65 74.98
N SER A 13 -15.50 -13.45 76.05
CA SER A 13 -16.76 -14.21 76.32
C SER A 13 -17.98 -13.59 75.70
N ILE A 14 -17.93 -12.36 75.19
CA ILE A 14 -19.08 -11.71 74.49
C ILE A 14 -18.99 -11.93 72.97
N ILE A 15 -17.80 -12.18 72.44
CA ILE A 15 -17.65 -12.43 70.99
C ILE A 15 -17.97 -13.88 70.63
N THR A 16 -17.94 -14.82 71.57
CA THR A 16 -18.24 -16.23 71.35
C THR A 16 -19.70 -16.53 71.36
N PHE A 17 -20.58 -15.63 71.84
CA PHE A 17 -22.05 -15.83 71.82
C PHE A 17 -22.80 -15.14 70.65
N LEU A 18 -22.07 -14.33 69.83
CA LEU A 18 -22.62 -13.68 68.62
C LEU A 18 -22.31 -14.38 67.29
N PHE A 19 -21.59 -15.52 67.35
CA PHE A 19 -21.23 -16.29 66.15
C PHE A 19 -22.02 -17.57 65.97
N LEU A 20 -23.09 -17.82 66.70
CA LEU A 20 -23.84 -19.07 66.63
C LEU A 20 -25.27 -18.96 66.08
N THR A 21 -25.56 -17.89 65.30
CA THR A 21 -26.78 -17.85 64.50
C THR A 21 -26.54 -17.14 63.17
N VAL A 22 -25.47 -17.49 62.47
CA VAL A 22 -25.48 -17.35 61.01
C VAL A 22 -25.96 -18.69 60.46
N GLU A 23 -27.27 -18.85 60.38
CA GLU A 23 -27.86 -19.82 59.49
C GLU A 23 -27.30 -19.55 58.12
N LEU A 24 -26.52 -20.52 57.57
CA LEU A 24 -26.26 -20.59 56.14
C LEU A 24 -27.60 -20.73 55.42
N HIS A 25 -28.25 -19.61 55.15
CA HIS A 25 -29.23 -19.61 54.10
C HIS A 25 -28.46 -19.80 52.82
N ALA A 26 -28.39 -21.02 52.34
CA ALA A 26 -28.08 -21.32 50.95
C ALA A 26 -29.14 -20.55 50.17
N SER A 27 -28.78 -19.35 49.71
CA SER A 27 -29.69 -18.56 48.88
C SER A 27 -29.98 -19.39 47.64
N GLN A 28 -31.27 -19.66 47.41
CA GLN A 28 -31.66 -20.35 46.17
C GLN A 28 -31.05 -19.53 44.98
N PRO A 29 -30.47 -20.21 44.00
CA PRO A 29 -29.91 -19.53 42.89
C PRO A 29 -30.92 -18.62 42.24
N THR A 30 -30.56 -17.37 41.98
CA THR A 30 -31.44 -16.43 41.31
C THR A 30 -31.89 -16.97 39.95
N ALA A 31 -33.03 -16.49 39.44
CA ALA A 31 -33.49 -16.93 38.11
C ALA A 31 -32.43 -16.67 37.01
N MET A 32 -31.59 -15.67 37.22
CA MET A 32 -30.45 -15.39 36.32
C MET A 32 -29.35 -16.46 36.43
N GLU A 33 -28.97 -16.86 37.64
CA GLU A 33 -27.97 -17.87 37.89
C GLU A 33 -28.41 -19.28 37.39
N SER A 34 -29.67 -19.66 37.71
CA SER A 34 -30.20 -20.91 37.22
C SER A 34 -30.32 -20.97 35.70
N GLY A 35 -30.69 -19.83 35.07
CA GLY A 35 -30.72 -19.72 33.61
C GLY A 35 -29.32 -19.70 32.97
N PHE A 36 -28.33 -19.11 33.63
CA PHE A 36 -26.96 -19.16 33.19
C PHE A 36 -26.45 -20.61 33.10
N GLN A 37 -26.61 -21.37 34.17
CA GLN A 37 -26.16 -22.76 34.23
C GLN A 37 -26.90 -23.64 33.22
N LYS A 38 -28.18 -23.35 32.98
CA LYS A 38 -29.01 -24.15 32.09
C LYS A 38 -28.84 -23.85 30.62
N HIS A 39 -28.71 -22.59 30.25
CA HIS A 39 -28.75 -22.15 28.84
C HIS A 39 -27.44 -21.51 28.36
N ALA A 40 -26.79 -20.66 29.16
CA ALA A 40 -25.63 -19.91 28.70
C ALA A 40 -24.31 -20.66 28.83
N ALA A 41 -24.00 -21.21 29.99
CA ALA A 41 -22.74 -21.86 30.24
C ALA A 41 -22.48 -23.09 29.29
N PRO A 42 -23.47 -23.95 29.06
CA PRO A 42 -23.31 -25.05 28.10
C PRO A 42 -23.10 -24.54 26.66
N PHE A 43 -23.89 -23.55 26.26
CA PHE A 43 -23.78 -22.95 24.94
C PHE A 43 -22.40 -22.31 24.71
N LEU A 44 -21.94 -21.46 25.63
CA LEU A 44 -20.63 -20.83 25.55
C LEU A 44 -19.52 -21.87 25.51
N LYS A 45 -19.58 -22.89 26.36
CA LYS A 45 -18.58 -23.99 26.41
C LYS A 45 -18.51 -24.74 25.10
N GLN A 46 -19.63 -25.03 24.48
CA GLN A 46 -19.71 -25.86 23.28
C GLN A 46 -19.37 -25.08 22.02
N TYR A 47 -19.81 -23.81 21.90
CA TYR A 47 -19.76 -23.08 20.63
C TYR A 47 -18.80 -21.88 20.63
N CYS A 48 -18.41 -21.34 21.78
CA CYS A 48 -17.68 -20.07 21.84
C CYS A 48 -16.29 -20.16 22.45
N VAL A 49 -16.14 -20.92 23.57
CA VAL A 49 -14.88 -20.96 24.35
C VAL A 49 -13.69 -21.49 23.56
N GLN A 50 -13.88 -22.35 22.56
CA GLN A 50 -12.78 -22.85 21.75
C GLN A 50 -11.99 -21.74 21.03
N CYS A 51 -12.61 -20.62 20.74
CA CYS A 51 -12.03 -19.50 20.03
C CYS A 51 -11.87 -18.23 20.90
N HIS A 52 -12.66 -18.13 21.99
CA HIS A 52 -12.73 -16.95 22.85
C HIS A 52 -12.39 -17.29 24.29
N ASN A 53 -11.15 -17.73 24.53
CA ASN A 53 -10.61 -18.10 25.84
C ASN A 53 -9.30 -17.35 26.13
N ALA A 54 -8.64 -17.65 27.24
CA ALA A 54 -7.41 -16.97 27.65
C ALA A 54 -6.23 -17.14 26.66
N GLU A 55 -6.20 -18.24 25.88
CA GLU A 55 -5.11 -18.55 24.96
C GLU A 55 -5.36 -18.00 23.54
N LYS A 56 -6.63 -17.98 23.12
CA LYS A 56 -7.02 -17.68 21.73
C LYS A 56 -7.90 -16.44 21.60
N MET A 57 -7.74 -15.44 22.36
CA MET A 57 -8.55 -14.22 22.40
C MET A 57 -8.90 -13.64 21.01
N ASN A 58 -9.63 -14.39 20.18
CA ASN A 58 -10.02 -13.96 18.85
C ASN A 58 -10.81 -12.64 18.95
N SER A 59 -10.41 -11.64 18.20
CA SER A 59 -10.93 -10.27 18.26
C SER A 59 -10.83 -9.62 19.65
N GLY A 60 -9.91 -10.08 20.49
CA GLY A 60 -9.72 -9.54 21.85
C GLY A 60 -10.83 -9.93 22.85
N ILE A 61 -11.70 -10.89 22.48
CA ILE A 61 -12.88 -11.26 23.28
C ILE A 61 -12.62 -12.54 24.06
N ARG A 62 -13.00 -12.52 25.34
CA ARG A 62 -13.02 -13.68 26.24
C ARG A 62 -14.44 -13.93 26.76
N VAL A 63 -14.91 -15.16 26.60
CA VAL A 63 -16.24 -15.57 27.12
C VAL A 63 -16.15 -16.61 28.22
N ASP A 64 -14.97 -17.16 28.45
CA ASP A 64 -14.68 -18.19 29.45
C ASP A 64 -14.80 -17.71 30.90
N GLN A 65 -14.80 -16.39 31.11
CA GLN A 65 -14.92 -15.78 32.42
C GLN A 65 -16.31 -15.17 32.71
N LEU A 66 -17.24 -15.28 31.76
CA LEU A 66 -18.59 -14.72 31.92
C LEU A 66 -19.37 -15.45 33.01
N THR A 67 -20.12 -14.67 33.74
CA THR A 67 -20.96 -15.13 34.85
C THR A 67 -22.41 -14.67 34.68
N ALA A 68 -23.29 -15.10 35.60
CA ALA A 68 -24.64 -14.57 35.70
C ALA A 68 -24.70 -13.20 36.38
N GLY A 69 -23.58 -12.62 36.74
CA GLY A 69 -23.50 -11.38 37.51
C GLY A 69 -23.95 -10.15 36.74
N PHE A 70 -23.78 -10.14 35.44
CA PHE A 70 -24.08 -9.00 34.55
C PHE A 70 -23.50 -7.70 35.12
N THR A 71 -22.22 -7.68 35.37
CA THR A 71 -21.47 -6.46 35.65
C THR A 71 -21.53 -5.49 34.47
N ASP A 72 -21.29 -4.23 34.69
CA ASP A 72 -21.35 -3.20 33.62
C ASP A 72 -20.44 -3.56 32.40
N ASN A 73 -19.32 -4.23 32.63
CA ASN A 73 -18.45 -4.71 31.58
C ASN A 73 -19.03 -5.94 30.87
N GLU A 74 -19.67 -6.86 31.63
CA GLU A 74 -20.27 -8.05 31.07
C GLU A 74 -21.53 -7.77 30.25
N ILE A 75 -22.32 -6.78 30.59
CA ILE A 75 -23.53 -6.38 29.85
C ILE A 75 -23.20 -6.09 28.39
N ARG A 76 -22.14 -5.33 28.13
CA ARG A 76 -21.69 -5.04 26.75
C ARG A 76 -21.32 -6.30 25.98
N LEU A 77 -20.64 -7.19 26.65
CA LEU A 77 -20.21 -8.45 26.02
C LEU A 77 -21.44 -9.35 25.77
N TRP A 78 -22.39 -9.39 26.69
CA TRP A 78 -23.65 -10.11 26.50
C TRP A 78 -24.50 -9.52 25.37
N ASP A 79 -24.57 -8.19 25.23
CA ASP A 79 -25.23 -7.53 24.09
C ASP A 79 -24.55 -7.88 22.77
N ALA A 80 -23.22 -7.88 22.74
CA ALA A 80 -22.47 -8.28 21.55
C ALA A 80 -22.72 -9.76 21.19
N ILE A 81 -22.68 -10.65 22.18
CA ILE A 81 -23.01 -12.06 21.97
C ILE A 81 -24.44 -12.24 21.46
N LEU A 82 -25.39 -11.48 22.03
CA LEU A 82 -26.80 -11.50 21.59
C LEU A 82 -26.92 -11.16 20.10
N HIS A 83 -26.28 -10.08 19.65
CA HIS A 83 -26.31 -9.68 18.24
C HIS A 83 -25.67 -10.74 17.33
N GLN A 84 -24.48 -11.18 17.64
CA GLN A 84 -23.74 -12.16 16.84
C GLN A 84 -24.46 -13.52 16.73
N VAL A 85 -25.10 -13.94 17.81
CA VAL A 85 -25.85 -15.20 17.83
C VAL A 85 -27.22 -15.06 17.15
N LYS A 86 -27.87 -13.88 17.28
CA LYS A 86 -29.15 -13.59 16.64
C LYS A 86 -29.01 -13.48 15.13
N ASP A 87 -27.95 -12.81 14.67
CA ASP A 87 -27.69 -12.55 13.26
C ASP A 87 -26.98 -13.73 12.57
N GLU A 88 -26.79 -14.83 13.31
CA GLU A 88 -26.15 -16.09 12.84
C GLU A 88 -24.71 -15.91 12.34
N GLU A 89 -24.03 -14.86 12.78
CA GLU A 89 -22.64 -14.59 12.46
C GLU A 89 -21.70 -15.46 13.31
N MET A 90 -22.12 -15.83 14.53
CA MET A 90 -21.38 -16.73 15.40
C MET A 90 -22.26 -17.93 15.85
N PRO A 91 -21.69 -19.13 15.87
CA PRO A 91 -20.37 -19.55 15.41
C PRO A 91 -20.20 -19.38 13.90
N PRO A 92 -18.95 -19.17 13.41
CA PRO A 92 -18.70 -18.94 11.98
C PRO A 92 -19.05 -20.17 11.14
N LYS A 93 -19.43 -19.97 9.89
CA LYS A 93 -19.74 -21.04 8.92
C LYS A 93 -18.57 -22.03 8.85
N GLY A 94 -18.86 -23.32 8.96
CA GLY A 94 -17.86 -24.40 8.99
C GLY A 94 -17.44 -24.87 10.39
N LYS A 95 -18.00 -24.29 11.45
CA LYS A 95 -17.92 -24.82 12.83
C LYS A 95 -19.24 -25.45 13.24
N ALA A 96 -19.23 -26.20 14.35
CA ALA A 96 -20.45 -26.75 14.91
C ALA A 96 -21.47 -25.65 15.15
N GLN A 97 -22.67 -25.81 14.62
CA GLN A 97 -23.74 -24.81 14.74
C GLN A 97 -24.74 -25.25 15.82
N PRO A 98 -25.23 -24.31 16.65
CA PRO A 98 -26.29 -24.61 17.59
C PRO A 98 -27.61 -24.84 16.86
N THR A 99 -28.47 -25.63 17.46
CA THR A 99 -29.85 -25.77 16.98
C THR A 99 -30.62 -24.47 17.15
N ASN A 100 -31.69 -24.30 16.38
CA ASN A 100 -32.56 -23.14 16.52
C ASN A 100 -33.14 -22.99 17.94
N LEU A 101 -33.40 -24.10 18.61
CA LEU A 101 -33.90 -24.11 19.99
C LEU A 101 -32.85 -23.59 20.96
N GLU A 102 -31.60 -24.07 20.89
CA GLU A 102 -30.50 -23.59 21.75
C GLU A 102 -30.23 -22.10 21.52
N ARG A 103 -30.24 -21.66 20.27
CA ARG A 103 -30.08 -20.27 19.90
C ARG A 103 -31.16 -19.39 20.51
N GLN A 104 -32.42 -19.77 20.37
CA GLN A 104 -33.56 -19.04 20.94
C GLN A 104 -33.53 -19.02 22.46
N GLN A 105 -33.16 -20.11 23.11
CA GLN A 105 -33.05 -20.18 24.56
C GLN A 105 -31.98 -19.23 25.10
N LEU A 106 -30.80 -19.20 24.47
CA LEU A 106 -29.74 -18.27 24.84
C LEU A 106 -30.17 -16.81 24.63
N ILE A 107 -30.73 -16.48 23.47
CA ILE A 107 -31.21 -15.15 23.12
C ILE A 107 -32.24 -14.65 24.14
N SER A 108 -33.25 -15.51 24.46
CA SER A 108 -34.30 -15.17 25.42
C SER A 108 -33.74 -14.95 26.83
N TRP A 109 -32.79 -15.83 27.25
CA TRP A 109 -32.14 -15.69 28.54
C TRP A 109 -31.29 -14.42 28.64
N ILE A 110 -30.47 -14.11 27.62
CA ILE A 110 -29.65 -12.88 27.60
C ILE A 110 -30.57 -11.64 27.72
N LYS A 111 -31.63 -11.56 26.90
CA LYS A 111 -32.56 -10.42 26.92
C LYS A 111 -33.18 -10.24 28.30
N SER A 112 -33.80 -11.28 28.86
CA SER A 112 -34.45 -11.21 30.16
C SER A 112 -33.46 -10.87 31.27
N SER A 113 -32.24 -11.45 31.23
CA SER A 113 -31.22 -11.18 32.23
C SER A 113 -30.64 -9.77 32.14
N THR A 114 -30.43 -9.28 30.90
CA THR A 114 -30.00 -7.89 30.67
C THR A 114 -31.07 -6.90 31.15
N ASP A 115 -32.36 -7.13 30.88
CA ASP A 115 -33.44 -6.29 31.34
C ASP A 115 -33.52 -6.24 32.88
N ILE A 116 -33.41 -7.40 33.56
CA ILE A 116 -33.35 -7.45 35.03
C ILE A 116 -32.11 -6.71 35.54
N ALA A 117 -30.94 -6.92 34.89
CA ALA A 117 -29.71 -6.26 35.32
C ALA A 117 -29.78 -4.73 35.19
N ARG A 118 -30.41 -4.23 34.15
CA ARG A 118 -30.62 -2.79 33.93
C ARG A 118 -31.59 -2.15 34.89
N LEU A 119 -32.51 -2.94 35.48
CA LEU A 119 -33.44 -2.47 36.50
C LEU A 119 -32.84 -2.47 37.91
N ARG A 120 -31.64 -2.95 38.14
CA ARG A 120 -30.98 -2.92 39.45
C ARG A 120 -30.83 -1.47 39.92
N PRO A 121 -31.07 -1.18 41.19
CA PRO A 121 -30.86 0.16 41.72
C PRO A 121 -29.41 0.60 41.52
N THR A 122 -29.18 1.68 40.82
CA THR A 122 -27.87 2.29 40.68
C THR A 122 -27.64 3.29 41.81
N PRO A 123 -26.43 3.39 42.36
CA PRO A 123 -26.11 4.45 43.29
C PRO A 123 -26.42 5.81 42.66
N LYS A 124 -27.04 6.70 43.43
CA LYS A 124 -27.33 8.07 42.97
C LYS A 124 -26.00 8.73 42.53
N ASN A 125 -25.98 9.29 41.32
CA ASN A 125 -24.82 9.91 40.72
C ASN A 125 -24.60 11.35 41.19
N GLY A 126 -24.72 11.61 42.49
CA GLY A 126 -24.59 12.94 43.08
C GLY A 126 -23.37 13.19 43.92
N GLY A 127 -22.45 12.25 44.02
CA GLY A 127 -21.18 12.39 44.75
C GLY A 127 -20.05 13.00 43.92
N ALA A 128 -18.92 13.26 44.56
CA ALA A 128 -17.72 13.70 43.88
C ALA A 128 -17.20 12.59 42.94
N ARG A 129 -16.92 12.93 41.70
CA ARG A 129 -16.34 12.05 40.69
C ARG A 129 -15.27 12.79 39.95
N ARG A 130 -14.32 12.04 39.36
CA ARG A 130 -13.40 12.64 38.40
C ARG A 130 -14.12 13.11 37.14
N LEU A 131 -13.52 14.01 36.42
CA LEU A 131 -13.95 14.35 35.06
C LEU A 131 -13.78 13.15 34.14
N THR A 132 -14.64 13.01 33.16
CA THR A 132 -14.38 12.12 32.03
C THR A 132 -13.18 12.64 31.24
N VAL A 133 -12.56 11.77 30.44
CA VAL A 133 -11.45 12.18 29.55
C VAL A 133 -11.88 13.37 28.68
N ALA A 134 -13.09 13.30 28.09
CA ALA A 134 -13.64 14.38 27.29
C ALA A 134 -13.87 15.68 28.08
N GLN A 135 -14.38 15.58 29.31
CA GLN A 135 -14.59 16.73 30.17
C GLN A 135 -13.25 17.36 30.60
N TYR A 136 -12.24 16.55 30.92
CA TYR A 136 -10.93 17.04 31.27
C TYR A 136 -10.24 17.74 30.10
N LYS A 137 -10.27 17.12 28.92
CA LYS A 137 -9.80 17.73 27.66
C LYS A 137 -10.44 19.09 27.42
N ASN A 138 -11.76 19.18 27.51
CA ASN A 138 -12.49 20.45 27.31
C ASN A 138 -12.13 21.48 28.39
N THR A 139 -12.00 21.04 29.66
CA THR A 139 -11.58 21.92 30.74
C THR A 139 -10.19 22.52 30.50
N LEU A 140 -9.23 21.71 30.05
CA LEU A 140 -7.89 22.22 29.70
C LEU A 140 -7.94 23.22 28.54
N ARG A 141 -8.75 22.92 27.51
CA ARG A 141 -8.92 23.80 26.35
C ARG A 141 -9.52 25.15 26.75
N GLU A 142 -10.56 25.13 27.57
CA GLU A 142 -11.20 26.35 28.07
C GLU A 142 -10.28 27.15 29.00
N LEU A 143 -9.66 26.47 29.97
CA LEU A 143 -8.83 27.07 30.99
C LEU A 143 -7.55 27.68 30.43
N LEU A 144 -6.91 26.97 29.49
CA LEU A 144 -5.59 27.33 28.95
C LEU A 144 -5.66 28.00 27.58
N LYS A 145 -6.83 28.04 26.94
CA LYS A 145 -6.98 28.55 25.56
C LYS A 145 -6.10 27.83 24.54
N ILE A 146 -6.04 26.48 24.65
CA ILE A 146 -5.28 25.61 23.75
C ILE A 146 -6.23 24.73 22.92
N GLU A 147 -5.80 24.32 21.75
CA GLU A 147 -6.52 23.37 20.89
C GLU A 147 -5.93 21.97 21.01
N ASP A 148 -4.74 21.86 21.55
CA ASP A 148 -3.96 20.63 21.65
C ASP A 148 -4.63 19.60 22.55
N ASN A 149 -4.47 18.32 22.19
CA ASN A 149 -4.95 17.20 22.98
C ASN A 149 -3.80 16.61 23.81
N PHE A 150 -3.86 16.78 25.10
CA PHE A 150 -2.90 16.20 26.05
C PHE A 150 -3.44 14.97 26.77
N THR A 151 -4.71 14.60 26.51
CA THR A 151 -5.39 13.54 27.27
C THR A 151 -5.26 12.15 26.66
N ASP A 152 -4.43 11.98 25.64
CA ASP A 152 -4.25 10.71 24.92
C ASP A 152 -3.62 9.61 25.78
N ILE A 153 -2.86 9.99 26.80
CA ILE A 153 -2.28 9.04 27.76
C ILE A 153 -3.29 8.48 28.77
N LEU A 154 -4.49 9.07 28.84
CA LEU A 154 -5.54 8.58 29.73
C LEU A 154 -6.25 7.38 29.09
N PRO A 155 -6.55 6.33 29.87
CA PRO A 155 -7.37 5.23 29.38
C PRO A 155 -8.79 5.73 29.10
N PRO A 156 -9.49 5.14 28.13
CA PRO A 156 -10.87 5.50 27.84
C PRO A 156 -11.76 5.28 29.05
N ASP A 157 -12.74 6.16 29.21
CA ASP A 157 -13.68 6.06 30.32
C ASP A 157 -14.53 4.79 30.19
N ALA A 158 -14.71 4.09 31.33
CA ALA A 158 -15.60 2.96 31.39
C ALA A 158 -17.06 3.40 31.27
N VAL A 159 -17.84 2.65 30.52
CA VAL A 159 -19.28 2.88 30.38
C VAL A 159 -20.01 2.24 31.56
N SER A 160 -20.88 3.00 32.19
CA SER A 160 -21.75 2.46 33.24
C SER A 160 -22.76 1.46 32.69
N ARG A 161 -23.38 0.70 33.60
CA ARG A 161 -24.46 -0.22 33.25
C ARG A 161 -25.61 0.44 32.48
N ASP A 162 -25.84 1.71 32.74
CA ASP A 162 -26.90 2.51 32.11
C ASP A 162 -26.45 3.15 30.79
N GLY A 163 -25.26 2.83 30.30
CA GLY A 163 -24.72 3.34 29.03
C GLY A 163 -24.03 4.71 29.11
N PHE A 164 -23.91 5.30 30.31
CA PHE A 164 -23.30 6.62 30.45
C PHE A 164 -21.83 6.57 30.85
N LEU A 165 -21.03 7.48 30.30
CA LEU A 165 -19.59 7.61 30.58
C LEU A 165 -19.34 8.44 31.86
N ASN A 166 -20.31 9.13 32.39
CA ASN A 166 -20.18 10.09 33.49
C ASN A 166 -20.71 9.60 34.85
N ASN A 167 -20.84 8.29 35.01
CA ASN A 167 -21.30 7.68 36.23
C ASN A 167 -20.22 7.67 37.32
N GLN A 168 -20.55 8.06 38.55
CA GLN A 168 -19.60 8.07 39.67
C GLN A 168 -18.98 6.71 39.97
N ALA A 169 -19.75 5.64 39.83
CA ALA A 169 -19.25 4.28 40.12
C ALA A 169 -18.13 3.82 39.16
N THR A 170 -18.13 4.32 37.92
CA THR A 170 -17.13 3.98 36.89
C THR A 170 -15.99 4.99 36.82
N LEU A 171 -16.18 6.21 37.34
CA LEU A 171 -15.20 7.30 37.30
C LEU A 171 -14.42 7.41 38.62
N GLN A 172 -13.84 6.31 39.05
CA GLN A 172 -12.95 6.30 40.22
C GLN A 172 -11.56 6.83 39.85
N LEU A 173 -10.92 7.48 40.81
CA LEU A 173 -9.57 8.00 40.70
C LEU A 173 -8.58 7.01 41.33
N SER A 174 -7.74 6.38 40.54
CA SER A 174 -6.61 5.59 41.04
C SER A 174 -5.34 6.45 41.20
N PRO A 175 -4.35 6.04 41.98
CA PRO A 175 -3.08 6.76 42.08
C PRO A 175 -2.41 6.99 40.71
N LEU A 176 -2.38 5.96 39.85
CA LEU A 176 -1.83 6.05 38.49
C LEU A 176 -2.56 7.10 37.64
N LEU A 177 -3.89 7.15 37.72
CA LEU A 177 -4.67 8.18 37.03
C LEU A 177 -4.35 9.57 37.57
N LEU A 178 -4.18 9.72 38.86
CA LEU A 178 -3.82 11.00 39.46
C LEU A 178 -2.45 11.49 38.96
N GLU A 179 -1.47 10.62 38.89
CA GLU A 179 -0.16 10.92 38.31
C GLU A 179 -0.31 11.36 36.85
N SER A 180 -1.12 10.65 36.03
CA SER A 180 -1.39 11.01 34.64
C SER A 180 -2.06 12.38 34.53
N TYR A 181 -2.98 12.74 35.42
CA TYR A 181 -3.57 14.07 35.45
C TYR A 181 -2.54 15.16 35.71
N PHE A 182 -1.60 14.93 36.64
CA PHE A 182 -0.51 15.87 36.91
C PHE A 182 0.44 16.00 35.72
N GLU A 183 0.82 14.89 35.11
CA GLU A 183 1.67 14.90 33.91
C GLU A 183 1.02 15.69 32.77
N ILE A 184 -0.28 15.48 32.54
CA ILE A 184 -1.02 16.21 31.52
C ILE A 184 -1.06 17.71 31.84
N ALA A 185 -1.35 18.07 33.09
CA ALA A 185 -1.42 19.47 33.49
C ALA A 185 -0.05 20.15 33.33
N GLU A 186 1.02 19.50 33.74
CA GLU A 186 2.37 20.01 33.57
C GLU A 186 2.74 20.21 32.10
N LYS A 187 2.50 19.22 31.25
CA LYS A 187 2.75 19.31 29.81
C LYS A 187 1.93 20.43 29.17
N ALA A 188 0.66 20.53 29.51
CA ALA A 188 -0.21 21.56 28.97
C ALA A 188 0.22 22.97 29.40
N LEU A 189 0.63 23.17 30.65
CA LEU A 189 1.14 24.45 31.13
C LEU A 189 2.48 24.82 30.46
N LYS A 190 3.40 23.86 30.32
CA LYS A 190 4.68 24.09 29.61
C LYS A 190 4.49 24.58 28.18
N GLU A 191 3.47 24.08 27.48
CA GLU A 191 3.16 24.52 26.13
C GLU A 191 2.52 25.93 26.08
N CYS A 192 1.84 26.34 27.16
CA CYS A 192 1.24 27.67 27.23
C CYS A 192 2.27 28.74 27.55
N ILE A 193 3.31 28.39 28.29
CA ILE A 193 4.33 29.34 28.73
C ILE A 193 5.42 29.43 27.67
N VAL A 194 5.57 30.59 27.04
CA VAL A 194 6.55 30.83 25.99
C VAL A 194 7.44 32.00 26.36
N GLU A 195 8.64 32.03 25.79
CA GLU A 195 9.52 33.19 25.91
C GLU A 195 9.01 34.31 25.00
N GLU A 196 8.56 35.42 25.55
CA GLU A 196 7.92 36.51 24.80
C GLU A 196 8.80 37.09 23.70
N LYS A 197 10.12 37.13 23.92
CA LYS A 197 11.09 37.68 23.00
C LYS A 197 11.51 36.70 21.88
N SER A 198 11.18 35.44 21.99
CA SER A 198 11.62 34.40 21.08
C SER A 198 10.45 33.79 20.29
N LYS A 199 10.02 34.49 19.25
CA LYS A 199 8.97 34.01 18.37
C LYS A 199 9.46 32.83 17.53
N PRO A 200 8.75 31.69 17.51
CA PRO A 200 9.11 30.56 16.66
C PRO A 200 9.08 30.91 15.19
N ILE A 201 9.91 30.24 14.45
CA ILE A 201 10.01 30.42 13.00
C ILE A 201 8.97 29.56 12.33
N ILE A 202 8.25 30.17 11.41
CA ILE A 202 7.32 29.45 10.55
C ILE A 202 8.11 28.74 9.46
N GLN A 203 8.00 27.41 9.41
CA GLN A 203 8.53 26.60 8.33
C GLN A 203 7.46 26.48 7.25
N SER A 204 7.83 26.75 6.00
CA SER A 204 6.97 26.55 4.84
C SER A 204 7.59 25.55 3.89
N PHE A 205 6.81 24.53 3.55
CA PHE A 205 7.15 23.51 2.58
C PHE A 205 6.15 23.58 1.45
N ARG A 206 6.61 23.66 0.22
CA ARG A 206 5.75 23.69 -0.95
C ARG A 206 6.19 22.65 -1.95
N MET A 207 5.24 21.88 -2.43
CA MET A 207 5.40 20.92 -3.51
C MET A 207 4.50 21.33 -4.67
N ASP A 208 5.11 21.71 -5.78
CA ASP A 208 4.42 21.96 -7.04
C ASP A 208 4.39 20.67 -7.86
N LEU A 209 3.19 20.25 -8.24
CA LEU A 209 2.92 19.00 -8.97
C LEU A 209 2.68 19.35 -10.44
N GLY A 210 3.44 18.76 -11.33
CA GLY A 210 3.32 19.04 -12.76
C GLY A 210 4.31 18.22 -13.58
N LEU A 211 4.72 18.73 -14.74
CA LEU A 211 5.68 18.08 -15.65
C LEU A 211 7.02 17.76 -14.99
N ALA A 212 7.37 18.49 -13.93
CA ALA A 212 8.60 18.29 -13.23
C ALA A 212 8.61 17.04 -12.32
N ILE A 213 7.45 16.41 -12.05
CA ILE A 213 7.42 15.17 -11.30
C ILE A 213 8.10 14.07 -12.10
N ASN A 214 9.10 13.47 -11.49
CA ASN A 214 9.78 12.33 -12.10
C ASN A 214 8.83 11.13 -12.14
N ASN A 215 8.26 10.85 -13.31
CA ASN A 215 7.37 9.72 -13.54
C ASN A 215 8.08 8.37 -13.61
N ASN A 216 9.40 8.33 -13.58
CA ASN A 216 10.13 7.09 -13.54
C ASN A 216 10.01 6.49 -12.14
N PRO A 217 9.30 5.37 -11.98
CA PRO A 217 9.37 4.63 -10.73
C PRO A 217 10.83 4.29 -10.49
N CYS A 218 11.28 4.36 -9.24
CA CYS A 218 12.60 3.88 -8.89
C CYS A 218 12.73 2.44 -9.43
N PRO A 219 13.62 2.17 -10.40
CA PRO A 219 13.65 0.88 -11.08
C PRO A 219 14.01 -0.27 -10.16
N ASP A 220 14.60 0.03 -9.02
CA ASP A 220 15.06 -0.95 -8.07
C ASP A 220 14.08 -1.04 -6.90
N GLN A 221 12.91 -1.63 -7.15
CA GLN A 221 12.25 -2.40 -6.13
C GLN A 221 11.29 -1.67 -5.20
N LEU A 222 10.19 -1.39 -5.76
CA LEU A 222 9.01 -1.26 -4.93
C LEU A 222 8.39 -2.63 -4.72
N ILE A 223 8.61 -3.13 -3.55
CA ILE A 223 7.95 -4.30 -3.01
C ILE A 223 6.55 -3.83 -2.58
N LEU A 224 5.51 -4.61 -2.90
CA LEU A 224 4.10 -4.41 -2.52
C LEU A 224 3.23 -3.50 -3.40
N GLY A 225 3.54 -3.34 -4.67
CA GLY A 225 2.64 -2.67 -5.62
C GLY A 225 2.47 -1.16 -5.40
N ALA A 226 3.24 -0.58 -4.48
CA ALA A 226 3.39 0.85 -4.34
C ALA A 226 4.59 1.30 -5.19
N ASN A 227 4.37 2.25 -6.07
CA ASN A 227 5.46 2.93 -6.75
C ASN A 227 5.68 4.25 -6.05
N SER A 228 6.89 4.45 -5.55
CA SER A 228 7.31 5.76 -5.10
C SER A 228 7.81 6.57 -6.28
N LEU A 229 7.34 7.79 -6.38
CA LEU A 229 7.92 8.79 -7.25
C LEU A 229 8.93 9.55 -6.42
N LEU A 230 10.17 9.58 -6.89
CA LEU A 230 11.15 10.47 -6.33
C LEU A 230 10.89 11.86 -6.90
N LEU A 231 10.72 12.84 -6.02
CA LEU A 231 10.58 14.22 -6.43
C LEU A 231 11.89 14.68 -7.04
N ASN A 232 11.79 15.38 -8.16
CA ASN A 232 12.94 16.09 -8.73
C ASN A 232 13.28 17.28 -7.83
N ASN A 233 14.53 17.66 -7.78
CA ASN A 233 15.03 18.84 -7.08
C ASN A 233 14.30 20.14 -7.41
N LYS A 234 13.61 20.20 -8.54
CA LYS A 234 12.86 21.40 -8.97
C LYS A 234 11.45 21.48 -8.40
N ASP A 235 10.94 20.37 -7.88
CA ASP A 235 9.52 20.20 -7.53
C ASP A 235 9.23 20.47 -6.07
N PHE A 236 10.27 20.54 -5.26
CA PHE A 236 10.15 20.74 -3.84
C PHE A 236 10.98 21.93 -3.39
N LYS A 237 10.32 22.96 -2.87
CA LYS A 237 10.95 24.14 -2.30
C LYS A 237 10.61 24.24 -0.84
N VAL A 238 11.64 24.38 -0.01
CA VAL A 238 11.48 24.81 1.36
C VAL A 238 11.73 26.31 1.39
N THR A 239 10.72 27.06 1.78
CA THR A 239 10.82 28.50 1.94
C THR A 239 10.58 28.86 3.39
N GLN A 240 11.40 29.75 3.91
CA GLN A 240 11.22 30.31 5.23
C GLN A 240 10.59 31.68 5.09
N THR A 241 9.44 31.89 5.74
CA THR A 241 8.74 33.17 5.67
C THR A 241 9.33 34.25 6.58
N THR A 242 10.04 33.82 7.64
CA THR A 242 10.71 34.72 8.56
C THR A 242 12.17 34.29 8.77
N PRO A 243 13.15 34.98 8.24
CA PRO A 243 14.55 34.61 8.38
C PRO A 243 15.01 34.66 9.85
N ILE A 244 15.66 33.61 10.31
CA ILE A 244 16.39 33.62 11.58
C ILE A 244 17.67 34.39 11.35
N LYS A 245 17.97 35.26 12.28
CA LYS A 245 19.25 35.97 12.29
C LYS A 245 20.39 34.93 12.38
N GLY A 246 21.21 34.83 11.34
CA GLY A 246 22.34 33.91 11.28
C GLY A 246 22.07 32.60 10.50
N PHE A 247 20.87 32.35 10.02
CA PHE A 247 20.54 31.20 9.19
C PHE A 247 20.08 31.67 7.80
N ALA A 248 20.96 31.57 6.82
CA ALA A 248 20.57 31.80 5.43
C ALA A 248 19.90 30.56 4.89
N PHE A 249 18.62 30.63 4.62
CA PHE A 249 17.87 29.58 4.00
C PHE A 249 17.85 29.82 2.49
N ASP A 250 18.72 29.15 1.78
CA ASP A 250 18.53 29.01 0.35
C ASP A 250 17.33 28.08 0.10
N PRO A 251 16.52 28.31 -0.94
CA PRO A 251 15.46 27.38 -1.29
C PRO A 251 16.09 26.01 -1.47
N PHE A 252 15.81 25.12 -0.53
CA PHE A 252 16.38 23.80 -0.51
C PHE A 252 15.75 22.97 -1.62
N ILE A 253 16.59 22.54 -2.55
CA ILE A 253 16.20 21.65 -3.62
C ILE A 253 16.63 20.24 -3.20
N MET A 254 15.67 19.39 -2.94
CA MET A 254 15.94 18.03 -2.49
C MET A 254 16.62 17.22 -3.60
N GLN A 255 17.78 16.66 -3.30
CA GLN A 255 18.46 15.75 -4.23
C GLN A 255 17.89 14.33 -4.08
N THR A 256 17.35 13.83 -5.16
CA THR A 256 16.65 12.54 -5.22
C THR A 256 17.58 11.34 -5.44
N LYS A 257 18.71 11.27 -4.77
CA LYS A 257 19.53 10.04 -4.79
C LYS A 257 18.97 8.94 -3.90
N PHE A 258 17.89 9.22 -3.23
CA PHE A 258 17.37 8.35 -2.20
C PHE A 258 16.46 7.29 -2.80
N ARG A 259 16.71 6.03 -2.44
CA ARG A 259 15.83 4.91 -2.76
C ARG A 259 14.85 4.73 -1.62
N PHE A 260 13.59 4.93 -1.93
CA PHE A 260 12.53 4.52 -1.02
C PHE A 260 12.26 3.03 -1.24
N ILE A 261 12.71 2.20 -0.32
CA ILE A 261 12.42 0.76 -0.32
C ILE A 261 11.27 0.56 0.67
N GLU A 262 10.10 0.27 0.17
CA GLU A 262 8.96 -0.11 0.98
C GLU A 262 8.82 -1.63 0.98
N GLY A 263 8.62 -2.24 2.14
CA GLY A 263 8.36 -3.66 2.24
C GLY A 263 9.01 -4.31 3.44
N TYR A 264 8.94 -5.64 3.48
CA TYR A 264 9.48 -6.47 4.56
C TYR A 264 10.99 -6.34 4.81
N ALA A 265 11.66 -5.60 3.98
CA ALA A 265 13.02 -5.14 4.21
C ALA A 265 13.07 -3.83 5.03
N GLY A 266 12.14 -3.64 5.96
CA GLY A 266 11.99 -2.44 6.77
C GLY A 266 13.29 -1.86 7.33
N ASN A 267 14.24 -2.71 7.68
CA ASN A 267 15.58 -2.32 8.08
C ASN A 267 16.36 -1.58 6.97
N GLY A 268 16.13 -1.89 5.71
CA GLY A 268 16.76 -1.21 4.56
C GLY A 268 16.21 0.20 4.37
N THR A 269 14.89 0.36 4.50
CA THR A 269 14.21 1.65 4.41
C THR A 269 14.65 2.58 5.55
N VAL A 270 14.70 2.06 6.77
CA VAL A 270 15.16 2.81 7.94
C VAL A 270 16.61 3.25 7.79
N ARG A 271 17.50 2.37 7.30
CA ARG A 271 18.90 2.73 7.04
C ARG A 271 19.00 3.82 6.00
N GLY A 272 18.29 3.71 4.89
CA GLY A 272 18.29 4.72 3.84
C GLY A 272 17.90 6.11 4.36
N TRP A 273 16.88 6.20 5.17
CA TRP A 273 16.47 7.46 5.78
C TRP A 273 17.53 8.01 6.77
N ARG A 274 18.22 7.16 7.50
CA ARG A 274 19.30 7.57 8.42
C ARG A 274 20.54 8.07 7.71
N ASP A 275 20.85 7.52 6.55
CA ASP A 275 22.02 7.90 5.76
C ASP A 275 21.84 9.24 5.02
N TYR A 276 20.70 9.89 5.21
CA TYR A 276 20.38 11.15 4.57
C TYR A 276 20.62 12.31 5.54
N ASP A 277 21.61 13.15 5.25
CA ASP A 277 22.02 14.25 6.11
C ASP A 277 21.09 15.47 6.08
N SER A 278 20.12 15.49 5.20
CA SER A 278 19.19 16.61 5.10
C SER A 278 18.06 16.48 6.12
N ILE A 279 17.78 17.55 6.83
CA ILE A 279 16.61 17.66 7.72
C ILE A 279 15.29 17.71 6.96
N TYR A 280 15.34 17.95 5.66
CA TYR A 280 14.17 18.11 4.78
C TYR A 280 14.11 16.98 3.77
N HIS A 281 13.41 15.91 4.12
CA HIS A 281 13.14 14.81 3.21
C HIS A 281 11.69 14.85 2.78
N ALA A 282 11.46 14.83 1.50
CA ALA A 282 10.14 14.57 0.99
C ALA A 282 10.17 13.35 0.07
N VAL A 283 9.35 12.38 0.35
CA VAL A 283 9.10 11.25 -0.51
C VAL A 283 7.65 11.27 -0.90
N TYR A 284 7.45 11.12 -2.18
CA TYR A 284 6.15 11.07 -2.77
C TYR A 284 5.82 9.61 -3.10
N ALA A 285 4.83 9.06 -2.44
CA ALA A 285 4.43 7.69 -2.64
C ALA A 285 2.96 7.63 -3.06
N CYS A 286 2.71 7.01 -4.20
CA CYS A 286 1.37 6.72 -4.67
C CYS A 286 1.14 5.21 -4.71
N MET A 287 -0.05 4.80 -4.30
CA MET A 287 -0.49 3.43 -4.51
C MET A 287 -0.76 3.21 -6.00
N ARG A 288 0.07 2.40 -6.64
CA ARG A 288 -0.12 1.96 -8.02
C ARG A 288 -0.71 0.56 -8.01
N GLY A 289 -1.96 0.44 -8.34
CA GLY A 289 -2.61 -0.85 -8.48
C GLY A 289 -4.06 -0.66 -8.88
N THR A 290 -4.62 -1.67 -9.52
CA THR A 290 -6.04 -1.67 -9.88
C THR A 290 -6.92 -1.99 -8.69
N THR A 291 -6.36 -2.59 -7.63
CA THR A 291 -7.09 -2.89 -6.41
C THR A 291 -7.47 -1.61 -5.69
N GLY A 292 -8.74 -1.34 -5.56
CA GLY A 292 -9.27 -0.09 -5.00
C GLY A 292 -9.40 1.06 -6.00
N TYR A 293 -9.02 0.85 -7.26
CA TYR A 293 -9.12 1.83 -8.34
C TYR A 293 -9.61 1.11 -9.60
N PRO A 294 -10.90 0.82 -9.70
CA PRO A 294 -11.44 -0.13 -10.68
C PRO A 294 -11.23 0.25 -12.14
N LYS A 295 -10.96 1.49 -12.45
CA LYS A 295 -10.79 1.96 -13.84
C LYS A 295 -9.45 2.62 -14.08
N GLY A 296 -8.37 1.97 -13.72
CA GLY A 296 -7.02 2.40 -14.02
C GLY A 296 -6.18 2.74 -12.81
N LEU A 297 -5.17 3.57 -13.00
CA LEU A 297 -4.19 3.92 -11.97
C LEU A 297 -4.81 4.81 -10.89
N ALA A 298 -4.31 4.69 -9.67
CA ALA A 298 -4.67 5.55 -8.55
C ALA A 298 -4.42 7.03 -8.84
N TYR A 299 -3.44 7.30 -9.68
CA TYR A 299 -3.07 8.64 -10.14
C TYR A 299 -2.52 8.60 -11.56
N SER A 300 -2.49 9.76 -12.19
CA SER A 300 -1.72 10.01 -13.40
C SER A 300 -1.21 11.45 -13.37
N SER A 301 -0.06 11.70 -14.00
CA SER A 301 0.48 13.05 -14.11
C SER A 301 0.11 13.70 -15.43
N VAL A 302 -0.17 14.98 -15.37
CA VAL A 302 -0.43 15.86 -16.50
C VAL A 302 0.45 17.12 -16.36
N PRO A 303 0.61 17.91 -17.41
CA PRO A 303 1.41 19.14 -17.33
C PRO A 303 1.01 20.07 -16.17
N GLN A 304 -0.27 20.11 -15.82
CA GLN A 304 -0.82 21.02 -14.83
C GLN A 304 -0.69 20.47 -13.40
N GLY A 305 -0.43 19.19 -13.21
CA GLY A 305 -0.38 18.59 -11.88
C GLY A 305 -0.60 17.09 -11.86
N LEU A 306 -1.09 16.61 -10.73
CA LEU A 306 -1.38 15.21 -10.50
C LEU A 306 -2.88 14.98 -10.50
N LEU A 307 -3.34 14.00 -11.27
CA LEU A 307 -4.74 13.58 -11.31
C LEU A 307 -4.97 12.42 -10.34
N LEU A 308 -5.85 12.59 -9.39
CA LEU A 308 -6.22 11.57 -8.42
C LEU A 308 -7.57 10.94 -8.77
N ARG A 309 -7.67 9.63 -8.67
CA ARG A 309 -8.95 8.91 -8.73
C ARG A 309 -9.52 8.73 -7.32
N PRO A 310 -10.85 8.68 -7.17
CA PRO A 310 -11.46 8.30 -5.91
C PRO A 310 -10.98 6.92 -5.47
N ALA A 311 -10.56 6.80 -4.22
CA ALA A 311 -10.12 5.54 -3.64
C ALA A 311 -11.32 4.79 -3.06
N ILE A 312 -11.39 3.48 -3.26
CA ILE A 312 -12.37 2.62 -2.60
C ILE A 312 -11.91 2.34 -1.16
N PRO A 313 -12.79 2.40 -0.17
CA PRO A 313 -12.46 2.04 1.21
C PRO A 313 -11.85 0.64 1.32
N SER A 314 -10.93 0.47 2.25
CA SER A 314 -10.22 -0.81 2.44
C SER A 314 -11.16 -1.97 2.74
N ALA A 315 -12.19 -1.73 3.54
CA ALA A 315 -13.17 -2.75 3.92
C ALA A 315 -13.92 -3.32 2.71
N GLU A 316 -14.22 -2.50 1.69
CA GLU A 316 -14.88 -2.97 0.47
C GLU A 316 -13.99 -3.85 -0.41
N ILE A 317 -12.68 -3.67 -0.33
CA ILE A 317 -11.73 -4.43 -1.16
C ILE A 317 -11.30 -5.72 -0.50
N PHE A 318 -11.02 -5.67 0.79
CA PHE A 318 -10.43 -6.78 1.54
C PHE A 318 -11.40 -7.44 2.51
N GLY A 319 -12.62 -6.89 2.66
CA GLY A 319 -13.61 -7.35 3.63
C GLY A 319 -13.24 -7.06 5.09
N VAL A 320 -12.13 -6.36 5.33
CA VAL A 320 -11.65 -5.96 6.66
C VAL A 320 -11.02 -4.57 6.58
N ASP A 321 -11.09 -3.82 7.65
CA ASP A 321 -10.37 -2.56 7.75
C ASP A 321 -8.86 -2.79 7.68
N SER A 322 -8.21 -2.05 6.81
CA SER A 322 -6.77 -2.11 6.69
C SER A 322 -6.09 -1.40 7.86
N THR A 323 -5.05 -1.99 8.40
CA THR A 323 -4.19 -1.38 9.41
C THR A 323 -3.38 -0.18 8.91
N TYR A 324 -3.45 0.12 7.63
CA TYR A 324 -2.65 1.16 6.99
C TYR A 324 -3.25 2.57 7.04
N GLY A 325 -4.32 2.78 7.78
CA GLY A 325 -5.01 4.08 7.91
C GLY A 325 -5.77 4.51 6.65
N PRO A 326 -6.22 5.77 6.58
CA PRO A 326 -6.91 6.29 5.41
C PRO A 326 -6.08 6.11 4.15
N ARG A 327 -6.70 5.66 3.07
CA ARG A 327 -6.00 5.49 1.80
C ARG A 327 -5.78 6.84 1.15
N ALA A 328 -4.56 7.31 1.21
CA ALA A 328 -4.16 8.47 0.46
C ALA A 328 -3.75 8.08 -0.96
N ASN A 329 -4.22 8.82 -1.96
CA ASN A 329 -3.76 8.65 -3.33
C ASN A 329 -2.26 8.91 -3.43
N PHE A 330 -1.77 9.89 -2.67
CA PHE A 330 -0.35 10.10 -2.48
C PHE A 330 -0.05 10.62 -1.06
N LYS A 331 1.19 10.47 -0.66
CA LYS A 331 1.71 10.90 0.64
C LYS A 331 3.00 11.68 0.45
N ILE A 332 3.17 12.68 1.28
CA ILE A 332 4.40 13.47 1.39
C ILE A 332 5.00 13.14 2.75
N ALA A 333 6.17 12.53 2.77
CA ALA A 333 6.89 12.24 4.00
C ALA A 333 7.92 13.35 4.27
N LEU A 334 7.80 13.98 5.42
CA LEU A 334 8.66 15.09 5.87
C LEU A 334 9.37 14.68 7.14
N ARG A 335 10.69 14.73 7.15
CA ARG A 335 11.48 14.23 8.28
C ARG A 335 11.32 15.06 9.54
N GLU A 336 11.38 16.36 9.42
CA GLU A 336 11.34 17.26 10.57
C GLU A 336 10.25 18.31 10.38
N LEU A 337 9.09 18.02 10.94
CA LEU A 337 8.04 18.99 11.12
C LEU A 337 8.02 19.43 12.59
N PRO A 338 7.53 20.64 12.87
CA PRO A 338 7.31 21.06 14.24
C PRO A 338 6.44 20.05 15.01
N ASN A 339 6.76 19.82 16.28
CA ASN A 339 6.02 18.89 17.11
C ASN A 339 4.86 19.56 17.85
N GLN A 340 4.81 20.88 17.83
CA GLN A 340 3.82 21.68 18.55
C GLN A 340 3.42 22.92 17.76
N GLY A 341 2.36 23.57 18.20
CA GLY A 341 1.77 24.71 17.54
C GLY A 341 0.74 24.31 16.48
N ARG A 342 0.20 25.32 15.81
CA ARG A 342 -0.76 25.13 14.72
C ARG A 342 -0.04 24.97 13.40
N PHE A 343 -0.64 24.24 12.50
CA PHE A 343 -0.20 24.13 11.10
C PHE A 343 -1.34 24.48 10.16
N ARG A 344 -0.95 24.83 8.94
CA ARG A 344 -1.83 25.01 7.80
C ARG A 344 -1.30 24.19 6.63
N ILE A 345 -2.17 23.39 6.02
CA ILE A 345 -1.91 22.72 4.77
C ILE A 345 -2.82 23.35 3.72
N THR A 346 -2.23 23.90 2.68
CA THR A 346 -2.96 24.47 1.54
C THR A 346 -2.78 23.57 0.34
N VAL A 347 -3.89 23.06 -0.19
CA VAL A 347 -3.92 22.22 -1.39
C VAL A 347 -4.58 23.02 -2.51
N ASN A 348 -3.85 23.28 -3.59
CA ASN A 348 -4.44 23.84 -4.79
C ASN A 348 -4.98 22.72 -5.65
N ALA A 349 -6.29 22.66 -5.78
CA ALA A 349 -6.99 21.58 -6.44
C ALA A 349 -8.13 22.06 -7.34
N ALA A 350 -8.45 21.25 -8.32
CA ALA A 350 -9.56 21.47 -9.25
C ALA A 350 -10.23 20.17 -9.63
N LYS A 351 -11.44 20.27 -10.14
CA LYS A 351 -12.07 19.17 -10.87
C LYS A 351 -11.44 19.15 -12.26
N TYR A 352 -10.92 17.99 -12.66
CA TYR A 352 -10.35 17.86 -14.01
C TYR A 352 -11.46 17.71 -15.03
N ASP A 353 -11.28 18.37 -16.19
CA ASP A 353 -12.17 18.17 -17.35
C ASP A 353 -11.88 16.80 -17.97
N ASP A 354 -12.43 15.78 -17.39
CA ASP A 354 -12.10 14.40 -17.64
C ASP A 354 -13.08 13.70 -18.59
N GLY A 355 -12.69 12.52 -19.03
CA GLY A 355 -13.56 11.63 -19.80
C GLY A 355 -14.00 10.42 -18.97
N LEU A 356 -15.13 9.86 -19.33
CA LEU A 356 -15.64 8.63 -18.80
C LEU A 356 -14.93 7.45 -19.48
N LEU A 357 -14.05 6.75 -18.76
CA LEU A 357 -13.42 5.52 -19.25
C LEU A 357 -14.43 4.39 -19.23
N LEU A 358 -14.59 3.69 -20.37
CA LEU A 358 -15.53 2.61 -20.50
C LEU A 358 -14.87 1.25 -20.25
N ASP A 359 -15.65 0.33 -19.70
CA ASP A 359 -15.26 -1.08 -19.62
C ASP A 359 -15.31 -1.73 -21.01
N SER A 360 -14.52 -2.77 -21.16
CA SER A 360 -14.55 -3.61 -22.36
C SER A 360 -15.94 -4.18 -22.60
N GLY A 361 -16.49 -3.91 -23.77
CA GLY A 361 -17.79 -4.41 -24.18
C GLY A 361 -18.89 -3.35 -24.34
N ALA A 362 -18.68 -2.12 -23.91
CA ALA A 362 -19.58 -1.02 -24.23
C ALA A 362 -19.33 -0.59 -25.68
N THR A 363 -20.10 -1.13 -26.63
CA THR A 363 -20.03 -0.76 -28.04
C THR A 363 -21.04 0.35 -28.34
N ALA A 364 -20.56 1.46 -28.92
CA ALA A 364 -21.46 2.38 -29.58
C ALA A 364 -22.12 1.65 -30.73
N GLN A 365 -23.43 1.59 -30.72
CA GLN A 365 -24.15 1.21 -31.96
C GLN A 365 -23.85 2.30 -32.98
N SER A 366 -23.23 1.89 -34.10
CA SER A 366 -22.90 2.76 -35.22
C SER A 366 -24.12 3.52 -35.69
N SER A 367 -24.22 4.77 -35.30
CA SER A 367 -25.18 5.69 -35.92
C SER A 367 -24.49 6.41 -37.07
N ASN A 368 -25.04 6.29 -38.26
CA ASN A 368 -24.74 6.97 -39.51
C ASN A 368 -23.34 7.56 -39.72
N SER A 369 -22.62 7.02 -40.66
CA SER A 369 -21.24 7.23 -41.04
C SER A 369 -20.78 8.67 -41.40
N GLU A 370 -21.67 9.66 -41.48
CA GLU A 370 -21.30 10.99 -42.01
C GLU A 370 -20.52 11.92 -41.05
N ASN A 371 -20.48 11.60 -39.74
CA ASN A 371 -19.81 12.44 -38.73
C ASN A 371 -18.71 11.73 -37.95
N VAL A 372 -18.32 10.55 -38.37
CA VAL A 372 -17.20 9.83 -37.73
C VAL A 372 -15.88 10.37 -38.26
N VAL A 373 -15.00 10.78 -37.36
CA VAL A 373 -13.66 11.23 -37.69
C VAL A 373 -12.66 10.12 -37.35
N VAL A 374 -11.83 9.74 -38.32
CA VAL A 374 -10.80 8.71 -38.15
C VAL A 374 -9.42 9.33 -38.26
N CYS A 375 -8.60 9.14 -37.23
CA CYS A 375 -7.18 9.46 -37.25
C CYS A 375 -6.41 8.17 -37.55
N SER A 376 -5.81 8.04 -38.73
CA SER A 376 -5.02 6.88 -39.14
C SER A 376 -3.53 7.14 -38.90
N ASN A 377 -2.81 6.11 -38.41
CA ASN A 377 -1.37 6.17 -38.12
C ASN A 377 -0.94 7.42 -37.32
N PRO A 378 -1.45 7.62 -36.11
CA PRO A 378 -1.09 8.77 -35.31
C PRO A 378 0.33 8.60 -34.75
N SER A 379 1.35 8.72 -35.60
CA SER A 379 2.75 8.82 -35.16
C SER A 379 2.98 10.26 -34.65
N ASP A 380 3.34 10.38 -33.39
CA ASP A 380 3.84 11.56 -32.66
C ASP A 380 2.85 12.70 -32.41
N SER A 381 2.07 13.18 -33.32
CA SER A 381 0.93 14.07 -33.08
C SER A 381 0.09 14.26 -34.36
N ALA A 382 -1.20 14.08 -34.28
CA ALA A 382 -2.14 14.38 -35.35
C ALA A 382 -3.12 15.46 -34.88
N SER A 383 -3.59 16.29 -35.81
CA SER A 383 -4.70 17.20 -35.57
C SER A 383 -5.93 16.73 -36.33
N ILE A 384 -7.05 16.72 -35.66
CA ILE A 384 -8.34 16.40 -36.27
C ILE A 384 -9.33 17.56 -36.19
N MET A 385 -10.19 17.70 -37.14
CA MET A 385 -11.22 18.72 -37.15
C MET A 385 -12.55 18.18 -36.62
N ILE A 386 -12.97 18.61 -35.47
CA ILE A 386 -14.30 18.32 -34.91
C ILE A 386 -15.28 19.30 -35.45
N LYS A 387 -16.23 18.82 -36.31
CA LYS A 387 -17.21 19.69 -37.01
C LYS A 387 -18.24 20.32 -36.05
N LYS A 388 -18.63 19.61 -35.01
CA LYS A 388 -19.70 20.03 -34.10
C LYS A 388 -19.28 19.70 -32.65
N ALA A 389 -19.39 20.72 -31.77
CA ALA A 389 -19.20 20.49 -30.36
C ALA A 389 -20.23 19.51 -29.81
N GLY A 390 -19.80 18.61 -28.94
CA GLY A 390 -20.69 17.57 -28.39
C GLY A 390 -19.98 16.52 -27.60
N ILE A 391 -20.70 15.46 -27.25
CA ILE A 391 -20.16 14.29 -26.55
C ILE A 391 -19.72 13.29 -27.63
N TYR A 392 -18.54 12.77 -27.49
CA TYR A 392 -17.93 11.81 -28.43
C TYR A 392 -17.46 10.58 -27.67
N GLN A 393 -17.69 9.42 -28.25
CA GLN A 393 -16.94 8.21 -27.93
C GLN A 393 -15.68 8.20 -28.78
N VAL A 394 -14.53 7.99 -28.12
CA VAL A 394 -13.23 7.91 -28.77
C VAL A 394 -12.67 6.52 -28.59
N ASP A 395 -12.56 5.77 -29.68
CA ASP A 395 -12.06 4.40 -29.69
C ASP A 395 -10.65 4.35 -30.26
N VAL A 396 -9.73 3.77 -29.49
CA VAL A 396 -8.36 3.52 -29.93
C VAL A 396 -8.25 2.04 -30.33
N HIS A 397 -8.02 1.79 -31.63
CA HIS A 397 -7.86 0.45 -32.14
C HIS A 397 -6.39 0.04 -32.11
N ALA A 398 -6.09 -1.07 -31.47
CA ALA A 398 -4.79 -1.69 -31.54
C ALA A 398 -4.50 -2.10 -32.98
N ALA A 399 -3.28 -1.88 -33.45
CA ALA A 399 -2.82 -2.46 -34.71
C ALA A 399 -3.05 -3.97 -34.63
N THR A 400 -3.75 -4.49 -35.58
CA THR A 400 -3.82 -5.94 -35.76
C THR A 400 -2.40 -6.42 -35.94
N ARG A 401 -1.88 -7.19 -34.98
CA ARG A 401 -0.67 -7.93 -35.25
C ARG A 401 -0.82 -8.59 -36.60
N GLU A 402 0.11 -8.35 -37.50
CA GLU A 402 0.16 -9.15 -38.73
C GLU A 402 -0.04 -10.59 -38.28
N LYS A 403 -1.02 -11.26 -38.88
CA LYS A 403 -1.21 -12.69 -38.63
C LYS A 403 0.15 -13.32 -38.75
N PRO A 404 0.59 -14.11 -37.77
CA PRO A 404 1.89 -14.77 -37.89
C PRO A 404 1.97 -15.37 -39.29
N ALA A 405 3.08 -15.15 -39.96
CA ALA A 405 3.30 -15.60 -41.32
C ALA A 405 2.79 -17.03 -41.45
N LYS A 406 2.09 -17.34 -42.53
CA LYS A 406 1.56 -18.67 -42.75
C LYS A 406 2.67 -19.67 -42.46
N GLN A 407 2.43 -20.64 -41.60
CA GLN A 407 3.39 -21.66 -41.23
C GLN A 407 3.95 -22.29 -42.46
N ASP A 408 5.24 -22.26 -42.63
CA ASP A 408 5.93 -22.98 -43.71
C ASP A 408 6.86 -24.04 -43.12
N SER A 409 6.45 -25.28 -43.24
CA SER A 409 7.23 -26.43 -42.81
C SER A 409 8.04 -27.08 -43.96
N SER A 410 7.85 -26.60 -45.20
CA SER A 410 8.41 -27.23 -46.40
C SER A 410 9.97 -27.27 -46.42
N ARG A 411 10.58 -26.36 -45.69
CA ARG A 411 12.07 -26.23 -45.68
C ARG A 411 12.70 -26.58 -44.31
N LEU A 412 11.93 -27.18 -43.40
CA LEU A 412 12.48 -27.49 -42.03
C LEU A 412 13.56 -28.56 -42.02
N ASP A 413 13.75 -29.31 -43.12
CA ASP A 413 14.85 -30.26 -43.28
C ASP A 413 16.07 -29.65 -43.97
N ASP A 414 15.96 -28.44 -44.53
CA ASP A 414 17.05 -27.76 -45.21
C ASP A 414 18.18 -27.38 -44.22
N LYS A 415 19.41 -27.86 -44.51
CA LYS A 415 20.59 -27.61 -43.68
C LYS A 415 20.38 -27.93 -42.19
N LEU A 416 19.53 -28.91 -41.90
CA LEU A 416 19.35 -29.44 -40.57
C LEU A 416 20.57 -30.21 -40.12
N ILE A 417 21.27 -29.75 -39.08
CA ILE A 417 22.44 -30.43 -38.51
C ILE A 417 21.97 -31.65 -37.70
N GLY A 418 20.97 -31.44 -36.86
CA GLY A 418 20.42 -32.52 -36.01
C GLY A 418 19.05 -32.17 -35.48
N ASN A 419 18.24 -33.21 -35.30
CA ASN A 419 16.93 -33.18 -34.73
C ASN A 419 16.82 -34.27 -33.67
N TRP A 420 16.90 -33.90 -32.39
CA TRP A 420 16.76 -34.81 -31.24
C TRP A 420 15.35 -34.71 -30.69
N PRO A 421 14.43 -35.59 -31.10
CA PRO A 421 13.06 -35.57 -30.56
C PRO A 421 13.01 -35.83 -29.07
N LEU A 422 14.02 -36.55 -28.53
CA LEU A 422 14.10 -36.95 -27.11
C LEU A 422 12.90 -37.78 -26.67
N ASN A 423 12.35 -38.56 -27.59
CA ASN A 423 11.17 -39.41 -27.38
C ASN A 423 11.56 -40.87 -27.04
N GLY A 424 12.24 -41.03 -25.90
CA GLY A 424 12.67 -42.34 -25.41
C GLY A 424 14.10 -42.74 -25.80
N ASN A 425 14.76 -41.90 -26.58
CA ASN A 425 16.19 -42.03 -26.91
C ASN A 425 16.80 -40.64 -27.24
N ALA A 426 18.09 -40.54 -27.36
CA ALA A 426 18.83 -39.32 -27.65
C ALA A 426 19.49 -39.34 -29.05
N PHE A 427 18.93 -40.00 -30.04
CA PHE A 427 19.40 -39.99 -31.40
C PHE A 427 18.84 -38.80 -32.20
N SER A 428 19.67 -38.19 -33.07
CA SER A 428 19.19 -37.08 -33.91
C SER A 428 18.31 -37.60 -35.06
N ASN A 429 18.54 -38.83 -35.51
CA ASN A 429 17.65 -39.56 -36.38
C ASN A 429 17.51 -40.98 -35.82
N PRO A 430 16.32 -41.36 -35.29
CA PRO A 430 16.09 -42.65 -34.69
C PRO A 430 16.37 -43.84 -35.64
N ASP A 431 16.09 -43.67 -36.91
CA ASP A 431 16.23 -44.77 -37.91
C ASP A 431 17.70 -45.01 -38.24
N THR A 432 18.51 -43.98 -38.43
CA THR A 432 19.92 -44.08 -38.83
C THR A 432 20.92 -44.01 -37.67
N LYS A 433 20.42 -43.67 -36.45
CA LYS A 433 21.20 -43.48 -35.22
C LYS A 433 22.36 -42.49 -35.39
N THR A 434 22.23 -41.52 -36.29
CA THR A 434 23.24 -40.47 -36.52
C THR A 434 23.26 -39.50 -35.33
N LEU A 435 24.42 -38.96 -35.01
CA LEU A 435 24.66 -38.04 -33.90
C LEU A 435 24.02 -38.55 -32.60
N ALA A 436 24.40 -39.77 -32.20
CA ALA A 436 23.85 -40.41 -31.00
C ALA A 436 24.29 -39.67 -29.72
N GLY A 437 23.34 -39.25 -28.91
CA GLY A 437 23.60 -38.70 -27.59
C GLY A 437 23.74 -39.79 -26.53
N GLN A 438 24.64 -39.56 -25.60
CA GLN A 438 24.87 -40.39 -24.42
C GLN A 438 24.26 -39.73 -23.18
N LEU A 439 23.38 -40.44 -22.49
CA LEU A 439 22.85 -39.98 -21.22
C LEU A 439 23.95 -39.93 -20.18
N GLN A 440 24.00 -38.88 -19.43
CA GLN A 440 24.90 -38.65 -18.29
C GLN A 440 24.10 -38.52 -17.01
N GLY A 441 24.68 -38.94 -15.89
CA GLY A 441 24.00 -38.95 -14.60
C GLY A 441 22.92 -40.04 -14.54
N ASP A 442 21.81 -39.74 -13.91
CA ASP A 442 20.62 -40.58 -13.87
C ASP A 442 19.47 -40.01 -14.75
N ALA A 443 19.85 -39.25 -15.79
CA ALA A 443 18.95 -38.71 -16.80
C ALA A 443 18.05 -39.80 -17.40
N LYS A 444 16.78 -39.54 -17.53
CA LYS A 444 15.75 -40.51 -17.95
C LYS A 444 14.69 -39.90 -18.85
N PHE A 445 13.96 -40.76 -19.54
CA PHE A 445 12.84 -40.32 -20.36
C PHE A 445 11.50 -40.55 -19.61
N ILE A 446 10.72 -39.49 -19.47
CA ILE A 446 9.41 -39.50 -18.83
C ILE A 446 8.31 -39.17 -19.83
N ASN A 447 7.08 -39.47 -19.49
CA ASN A 447 5.91 -39.08 -20.31
C ASN A 447 5.78 -37.57 -20.39
N SER A 448 5.53 -37.04 -21.57
CA SER A 448 5.38 -35.62 -21.87
C SER A 448 4.25 -35.39 -22.88
N PRO A 449 3.86 -34.15 -23.12
CA PRO A 449 2.92 -33.80 -24.20
C PRO A 449 3.38 -34.19 -25.60
N PHE A 450 4.67 -34.46 -25.79
CA PHE A 450 5.29 -34.85 -27.07
C PHE A 450 5.53 -36.36 -27.18
N GLY A 451 4.92 -37.18 -26.37
CA GLY A 451 5.22 -38.57 -26.15
C GLY A 451 6.10 -38.74 -24.92
N LYS A 452 7.41 -38.78 -25.13
CA LYS A 452 8.39 -38.72 -24.03
C LYS A 452 9.26 -37.46 -24.14
N ALA A 453 9.86 -37.08 -23.02
CA ALA A 453 10.85 -36.02 -22.93
C ALA A 453 12.01 -36.46 -22.02
N LEU A 454 13.16 -35.89 -22.26
CA LEU A 454 14.34 -36.03 -21.39
C LEU A 454 14.09 -35.27 -20.08
N SER A 455 14.15 -35.98 -18.95
CA SER A 455 14.05 -35.41 -17.61
C SER A 455 15.44 -35.30 -16.97
N LEU A 456 15.75 -34.12 -16.46
CA LEU A 456 17.03 -33.75 -15.85
C LEU A 456 16.77 -33.22 -14.44
N ASP A 457 17.44 -33.76 -13.43
CA ASP A 457 17.25 -33.37 -12.04
C ASP A 457 18.06 -32.15 -11.60
N GLY A 458 18.97 -31.69 -12.49
CA GLY A 458 19.87 -30.55 -12.24
C GLY A 458 21.09 -30.89 -11.39
N ASN A 459 21.41 -32.19 -11.25
CA ASN A 459 22.54 -32.70 -10.51
C ASN A 459 23.27 -33.83 -11.27
N GLY A 460 24.16 -33.50 -12.19
CA GLY A 460 24.92 -34.46 -13.00
C GLY A 460 24.25 -34.84 -14.32
N ASP A 461 22.97 -34.60 -14.46
CA ASP A 461 22.17 -35.00 -15.60
C ASP A 461 22.41 -34.15 -16.83
N SER A 462 22.60 -34.83 -17.98
CA SER A 462 22.64 -34.20 -19.30
C SER A 462 22.62 -35.24 -20.42
N VAL A 463 22.61 -34.77 -21.67
CA VAL A 463 22.98 -35.58 -22.83
C VAL A 463 24.27 -35.03 -23.42
N LEU A 464 25.25 -35.87 -23.58
CA LEU A 464 26.48 -35.58 -24.30
C LEU A 464 26.33 -36.14 -25.71
N ILE A 465 26.55 -35.30 -26.70
CA ILE A 465 26.60 -35.67 -28.12
C ILE A 465 28.04 -35.48 -28.59
N PRO A 466 28.75 -36.58 -28.89
CA PRO A 466 30.16 -36.49 -29.30
C PRO A 466 30.36 -35.57 -30.50
N ARG A 467 31.38 -34.79 -30.46
CA ARG A 467 31.70 -33.84 -31.52
C ARG A 467 31.75 -34.50 -32.90
N ASN A 468 31.08 -33.85 -33.84
CA ASN A 468 31.06 -34.23 -35.26
C ASN A 468 31.25 -32.98 -36.13
N GLU A 469 31.93 -33.13 -37.25
CA GLU A 469 32.20 -32.00 -38.17
C GLU A 469 30.94 -31.37 -38.74
N SER A 470 29.87 -32.15 -38.89
CA SER A 470 28.56 -31.62 -39.32
C SER A 470 27.95 -30.58 -38.38
N MET A 471 28.40 -30.53 -37.12
CA MET A 471 27.92 -29.54 -36.13
C MET A 471 28.65 -28.21 -36.23
N ASN A 472 29.62 -28.09 -37.13
CA ASN A 472 30.48 -26.92 -37.25
C ASN A 472 29.73 -25.78 -37.94
N VAL A 473 29.32 -24.75 -37.19
CA VAL A 473 28.67 -23.56 -37.74
C VAL A 473 29.67 -22.49 -38.22
N LYS A 474 30.97 -22.63 -37.84
CA LYS A 474 32.04 -21.69 -38.16
C LYS A 474 31.62 -20.23 -37.92
N ASP A 475 31.77 -19.44 -39.01
CA ASP A 475 31.32 -18.04 -39.08
C ASP A 475 29.97 -17.89 -39.79
N GLY A 476 29.29 -19.01 -40.09
CA GLY A 476 28.02 -19.06 -40.80
C GLY A 476 26.81 -18.73 -39.94
N GLU A 477 25.65 -18.60 -40.62
CA GLU A 477 24.35 -18.47 -39.96
C GLU A 477 23.92 -19.79 -39.35
N PHE A 478 23.22 -19.72 -38.22
CA PHE A 478 22.68 -20.92 -37.60
C PHE A 478 21.41 -20.63 -36.78
N THR A 479 20.67 -21.69 -36.51
CA THR A 479 19.52 -21.64 -35.60
C THR A 479 19.59 -22.79 -34.63
N VAL A 480 19.31 -22.53 -33.36
CA VAL A 480 19.14 -23.54 -32.32
C VAL A 480 17.77 -23.38 -31.68
N ALA A 481 17.02 -24.47 -31.53
CA ALA A 481 15.67 -24.46 -30.97
C ALA A 481 15.45 -25.70 -30.09
N ALA A 482 14.59 -25.54 -29.09
CA ALA A 482 14.21 -26.63 -28.18
C ALA A 482 12.85 -26.34 -27.52
N TRP A 483 12.15 -27.41 -27.16
CA TRP A 483 11.08 -27.35 -26.18
C TRP A 483 11.67 -27.60 -24.81
N ILE A 484 11.36 -26.70 -23.86
CA ILE A 484 11.83 -26.74 -22.48
C ILE A 484 10.67 -26.68 -21.49
N HIS A 485 10.80 -27.38 -20.37
CA HIS A 485 9.90 -27.29 -19.22
C HIS A 485 10.76 -27.19 -17.96
N PRO A 486 11.29 -26.02 -17.61
CA PRO A 486 12.10 -25.86 -16.42
C PRO A 486 11.25 -26.02 -15.18
N THR A 487 11.60 -26.91 -14.27
CA THR A 487 10.94 -27.05 -12.97
C THR A 487 11.50 -26.06 -11.95
N GLN A 488 12.69 -25.52 -12.22
CA GLN A 488 13.33 -24.47 -11.43
C GLN A 488 14.04 -23.48 -12.34
N LEU A 489 13.84 -22.18 -12.10
CA LEU A 489 14.64 -21.15 -12.77
C LEU A 489 15.98 -21.01 -12.05
N ARG A 490 17.06 -21.26 -12.78
CA ARG A 490 18.43 -21.18 -12.29
C ARG A 490 19.38 -20.89 -13.45
N GLN A 491 20.62 -20.60 -13.14
CA GLN A 491 21.64 -20.55 -14.18
C GLN A 491 21.86 -21.97 -14.76
N ALA A 492 21.56 -22.15 -16.06
CA ALA A 492 21.52 -23.47 -16.64
C ALA A 492 21.69 -23.44 -18.18
N GLY A 493 22.50 -24.32 -18.74
CA GLY A 493 22.59 -24.55 -20.17
C GLY A 493 21.37 -25.31 -20.68
N ILE A 494 20.83 -24.92 -21.84
CA ILE A 494 19.75 -25.62 -22.53
C ILE A 494 20.35 -26.47 -23.65
N VAL A 495 21.02 -25.82 -24.61
CA VAL A 495 21.74 -26.46 -25.71
C VAL A 495 23.05 -25.70 -25.89
N CYS A 496 24.17 -26.37 -25.70
CA CYS A 496 25.45 -25.69 -25.59
C CYS A 496 26.57 -26.44 -26.35
N LEU A 497 27.23 -25.74 -27.23
CA LEU A 497 28.47 -26.20 -27.88
C LEU A 497 29.60 -25.26 -27.46
N GLY A 498 30.28 -25.61 -26.39
CA GLY A 498 31.36 -24.80 -25.84
C GLY A 498 31.58 -25.14 -24.37
N LYS A 499 32.63 -24.55 -23.80
CA LYS A 499 33.05 -24.77 -22.43
C LYS A 499 32.80 -23.51 -21.59
N TYR A 500 32.35 -23.69 -20.38
CA TYR A 500 32.31 -22.58 -19.42
C TYR A 500 33.74 -22.00 -19.31
N SER A 501 33.88 -20.68 -19.25
CA SER A 501 35.12 -19.93 -19.34
C SER A 501 35.55 -19.51 -20.76
N TRP A 502 34.55 -19.16 -21.57
CA TRP A 502 34.81 -18.41 -22.82
C TRP A 502 35.64 -19.14 -23.87
N THR A 503 35.52 -20.43 -23.97
CA THR A 503 36.07 -21.13 -25.14
C THR A 503 35.17 -20.96 -26.34
N ASN A 504 35.75 -21.06 -27.56
CA ASN A 504 34.97 -21.01 -28.80
C ASN A 504 33.71 -21.84 -28.71
N GLY A 505 32.62 -21.27 -29.18
CA GLY A 505 31.35 -21.95 -29.22
C GLY A 505 30.18 -21.03 -29.02
N TRP A 506 29.06 -21.62 -28.67
CA TRP A 506 27.81 -20.90 -28.42
C TRP A 506 26.96 -21.61 -27.33
N TYR A 507 26.21 -20.82 -26.63
CA TYR A 507 25.37 -21.28 -25.51
C TYR A 507 23.96 -20.69 -25.63
N LEU A 508 22.95 -21.56 -25.81
CA LEU A 508 21.56 -21.21 -25.53
C LEU A 508 21.28 -21.62 -24.10
N ASP A 509 21.07 -20.64 -23.23
CA ASP A 509 21.00 -20.88 -21.79
C ASP A 509 20.09 -19.94 -21.05
N MET A 510 19.92 -20.20 -19.76
CA MET A 510 19.38 -19.28 -18.77
C MET A 510 20.51 -18.76 -17.90
N PRO A 511 20.93 -17.49 -18.00
CA PRO A 511 22.11 -16.98 -17.30
C PRO A 511 21.89 -16.74 -15.80
N ASN A 512 20.65 -16.81 -15.31
CA ASN A 512 20.29 -16.54 -13.93
C ASN A 512 18.91 -17.15 -13.55
N ASN A 513 18.46 -16.90 -12.33
CA ASN A 513 17.16 -17.35 -11.81
C ASN A 513 15.99 -16.40 -12.13
N LYS A 514 16.18 -15.38 -12.95
CA LYS A 514 15.14 -14.39 -13.30
C LYS A 514 14.33 -14.76 -14.54
N GLY A 515 14.52 -15.97 -15.09
CA GLY A 515 13.78 -16.40 -16.29
C GLY A 515 14.19 -15.63 -17.56
N VAL A 516 15.48 -15.36 -17.71
CA VAL A 516 16.07 -14.76 -18.92
C VAL A 516 16.50 -15.88 -19.86
N LEU A 517 16.19 -15.77 -21.15
CA LEU A 517 16.78 -16.57 -22.22
C LEU A 517 17.97 -15.81 -22.81
N ARG A 518 19.07 -16.50 -23.01
CA ARG A 518 20.28 -15.93 -23.58
C ARG A 518 20.83 -16.80 -24.70
N ILE A 519 21.34 -16.17 -25.76
CA ILE A 519 22.35 -16.75 -26.65
C ILE A 519 23.63 -15.99 -26.44
N GLU A 520 24.70 -16.70 -26.13
CA GLU A 520 26.02 -16.16 -25.97
C GLU A 520 26.98 -16.88 -26.92
N THR A 521 27.87 -16.15 -27.51
CA THR A 521 28.91 -16.71 -28.41
C THR A 521 30.28 -16.28 -27.96
N ALA A 522 31.23 -17.21 -28.07
CA ALA A 522 32.64 -16.98 -27.79
C ALA A 522 33.47 -17.37 -28.96
N GLY A 523 34.37 -16.49 -29.37
CA GLY A 523 35.35 -16.72 -30.46
C GLY A 523 36.66 -17.31 -29.95
N PRO A 524 37.67 -17.41 -30.84
CA PRO A 524 39.03 -17.81 -30.50
C PRO A 524 39.57 -16.95 -29.33
N ASP A 525 40.51 -17.52 -28.58
CA ASP A 525 41.20 -16.80 -27.49
C ASP A 525 40.36 -16.34 -26.32
N ASN A 526 39.26 -17.05 -26.05
CA ASN A 526 38.35 -16.76 -24.96
C ASN A 526 37.68 -15.37 -25.01
N GLN A 527 37.61 -14.77 -26.18
CA GLN A 527 36.98 -13.45 -26.34
C GLN A 527 35.47 -13.58 -26.53
N SER A 528 34.74 -12.77 -25.80
CA SER A 528 33.30 -12.65 -26.02
C SER A 528 33.01 -12.17 -27.44
N ASN A 529 32.22 -12.95 -28.19
CA ASN A 529 31.81 -12.58 -29.55
C ASN A 529 30.41 -11.97 -29.60
N GLY A 530 29.79 -11.74 -28.46
CA GLY A 530 28.52 -11.09 -28.30
C GLY A 530 27.47 -11.94 -27.57
N THR A 531 26.51 -11.25 -27.03
CA THR A 531 25.42 -11.83 -26.21
C THR A 531 24.13 -11.14 -26.52
N VAL A 532 23.05 -11.91 -26.69
CA VAL A 532 21.68 -11.40 -26.82
C VAL A 532 20.83 -12.03 -25.72
N THR A 533 20.06 -11.22 -25.03
CA THR A 533 19.23 -11.66 -23.91
C THR A 533 17.78 -11.22 -24.09
N SER A 534 16.88 -12.00 -23.53
CA SER A 534 15.47 -11.60 -23.35
C SER A 534 15.28 -10.78 -22.07
N PRO A 535 14.14 -10.07 -21.90
CA PRO A 535 13.76 -9.50 -20.62
C PRO A 535 13.60 -10.57 -19.52
N PRO A 536 13.77 -10.21 -18.24
CA PRO A 536 13.43 -11.09 -17.12
C PRO A 536 11.97 -11.54 -17.15
N GLY A 537 11.70 -12.75 -16.67
CA GLY A 537 10.35 -13.33 -16.64
C GLY A 537 9.87 -13.89 -18.00
N THR A 538 10.71 -13.88 -19.02
CA THR A 538 10.44 -14.46 -20.34
C THR A 538 10.28 -15.98 -20.25
N ILE A 539 11.20 -16.67 -19.58
CA ILE A 539 11.10 -18.10 -19.27
C ILE A 539 10.39 -18.29 -17.95
N ARG A 540 9.48 -19.25 -17.89
CA ARG A 540 8.66 -19.58 -16.70
C ARG A 540 8.93 -20.99 -16.23
N ALA A 541 8.99 -21.19 -14.93
CA ALA A 541 9.03 -22.51 -14.33
C ALA A 541 7.67 -23.21 -14.46
N ASN A 542 7.71 -24.52 -14.51
CA ASN A 542 6.56 -25.42 -14.58
C ASN A 542 5.64 -25.17 -15.80
N ALA A 543 6.22 -24.76 -16.92
CA ALA A 543 5.48 -24.54 -18.16
C ALA A 543 6.31 -24.97 -19.36
N TRP A 544 5.69 -25.72 -20.30
CA TRP A 544 6.30 -26.02 -21.59
C TRP A 544 6.41 -24.76 -22.44
N GLN A 545 7.59 -24.50 -22.96
CA GLN A 545 7.90 -23.34 -23.79
C GLN A 545 8.85 -23.76 -24.91
N HIS A 546 8.60 -23.26 -26.12
CA HIS A 546 9.53 -23.37 -27.20
C HIS A 546 10.51 -22.19 -27.16
N VAL A 547 11.78 -22.46 -27.19
CA VAL A 547 12.84 -21.44 -27.24
C VAL A 547 13.64 -21.59 -28.53
N ALA A 548 14.02 -20.48 -29.14
CA ALA A 548 14.91 -20.50 -30.30
C ALA A 548 15.80 -19.27 -30.35
N ALA A 549 17.02 -19.47 -30.83
CA ALA A 549 17.96 -18.42 -31.21
C ALA A 549 18.29 -18.54 -32.69
N VAL A 550 18.12 -17.45 -33.44
CA VAL A 550 18.38 -17.34 -34.86
C VAL A 550 19.52 -16.35 -35.09
N VAL A 551 20.64 -16.81 -35.60
CA VAL A 551 21.82 -16.00 -35.82
C VAL A 551 21.95 -15.73 -37.31
N ARG A 552 21.85 -14.45 -37.69
CA ARG A 552 22.00 -13.95 -39.07
C ARG A 552 23.29 -13.16 -39.17
N ARG A 553 24.33 -13.81 -39.71
CA ARG A 553 25.65 -13.16 -39.85
C ARG A 553 25.65 -12.08 -40.93
N GLY A 554 24.98 -12.34 -42.04
CA GLY A 554 24.89 -11.41 -43.17
C GLY A 554 24.32 -10.04 -42.82
N SER A 555 23.32 -10.01 -41.94
CA SER A 555 22.71 -8.78 -41.44
C SER A 555 23.21 -8.34 -40.06
N ASN A 556 24.18 -9.07 -39.50
CA ASN A 556 24.63 -8.88 -38.12
C ASN A 556 23.50 -8.80 -37.09
N GLU A 557 22.49 -9.67 -37.26
CA GLU A 557 21.29 -9.67 -36.45
C GLU A 557 21.06 -11.03 -35.80
N THR A 558 20.88 -11.05 -34.50
CA THR A 558 20.51 -12.23 -33.74
C THR A 558 19.17 -12.01 -33.07
N ARG A 559 18.28 -12.99 -33.21
CA ARG A 559 16.93 -12.94 -32.66
C ARG A 559 16.67 -14.09 -31.70
N LEU A 560 16.07 -13.78 -30.54
CA LEU A 560 15.58 -14.79 -29.60
C LEU A 560 14.07 -14.88 -29.69
N TYR A 561 13.58 -16.10 -29.70
CA TYR A 561 12.15 -16.39 -29.74
C TYR A 561 11.74 -17.27 -28.58
N VAL A 562 10.59 -16.97 -27.98
CA VAL A 562 9.90 -17.86 -27.03
C VAL A 562 8.47 -18.05 -27.51
N ASN A 563 8.08 -19.31 -27.68
CA ASN A 563 6.77 -19.70 -28.19
C ASN A 563 6.43 -19.04 -29.57
N GLY A 564 7.45 -18.82 -30.39
CA GLY A 564 7.31 -18.18 -31.71
C GLY A 564 7.27 -16.65 -31.65
N PHE A 565 7.31 -16.03 -30.49
CA PHE A 565 7.35 -14.58 -30.35
C PHE A 565 8.78 -14.06 -30.20
N LEU A 566 9.13 -13.01 -30.92
CA LEU A 566 10.40 -12.31 -30.76
C LEU A 566 10.48 -11.69 -29.36
N VAL A 567 11.48 -12.10 -28.57
CA VAL A 567 11.67 -11.65 -27.17
C VAL A 567 13.01 -10.96 -26.95
N GLY A 568 13.92 -11.03 -27.90
CA GLY A 568 15.20 -10.36 -27.82
C GLY A 568 15.80 -10.19 -29.21
N LYS A 569 16.50 -9.07 -29.40
CA LYS A 569 17.19 -8.74 -30.66
C LYS A 569 18.52 -8.04 -30.33
N GLY A 570 19.55 -8.41 -31.08
CA GLY A 570 20.86 -7.79 -30.88
C GLY A 570 21.83 -8.26 -31.97
N ALA A 571 23.10 -7.93 -31.85
CA ALA A 571 24.17 -8.35 -32.71
C ALA A 571 25.12 -9.28 -31.97
N ILE A 572 25.67 -10.24 -32.68
CA ILE A 572 26.85 -11.01 -32.24
C ILE A 572 27.93 -10.90 -33.29
N GLY A 573 29.20 -10.96 -32.86
CA GLY A 573 30.36 -10.77 -33.74
C GLY A 573 30.49 -11.86 -34.81
N SER A 574 31.46 -11.69 -35.68
CA SER A 574 31.74 -12.55 -36.84
C SER A 574 32.76 -13.65 -36.57
N ALA A 575 33.20 -13.85 -35.32
CA ALA A 575 34.21 -14.84 -34.99
C ALA A 575 33.81 -16.26 -35.40
N ASN A 576 34.78 -17.07 -35.75
CA ASN A 576 34.60 -18.49 -35.97
C ASN A 576 34.27 -19.19 -34.64
N LEU A 577 33.10 -19.82 -34.58
CA LEU A 577 32.59 -20.48 -33.38
C LEU A 577 32.93 -21.97 -33.31
N ASP A 578 33.69 -22.48 -34.25
CA ASP A 578 34.06 -23.89 -34.24
C ASP A 578 35.04 -24.22 -33.08
N ASN A 579 34.70 -25.29 -32.41
CA ASN A 579 35.52 -25.82 -31.33
C ASN A 579 35.63 -27.35 -31.46
N PRO A 580 36.71 -27.85 -32.10
CA PRO A 580 36.87 -29.29 -32.34
C PRO A 580 37.15 -30.10 -31.06
N LYS A 581 37.38 -29.41 -29.93
CA LYS A 581 37.76 -30.05 -28.65
C LYS A 581 36.61 -30.20 -27.66
N VAL A 582 35.39 -29.80 -28.01
CA VAL A 582 34.23 -29.87 -27.13
C VAL A 582 33.06 -30.56 -27.80
N ASP A 583 32.29 -31.29 -26.97
CA ASP A 583 31.08 -31.97 -27.36
C ASP A 583 29.87 -31.02 -27.27
N LEU A 584 28.79 -31.41 -27.89
CA LEU A 584 27.49 -30.72 -27.72
C LEU A 584 26.78 -31.28 -26.46
N TYR A 585 26.31 -30.38 -25.62
CA TYR A 585 25.55 -30.77 -24.43
C TYR A 585 24.10 -30.27 -24.51
N LEU A 586 23.19 -31.16 -24.12
CA LEU A 586 21.80 -30.80 -23.83
C LEU A 586 21.58 -30.84 -22.32
N GLY A 587 21.12 -29.73 -21.74
CA GLY A 587 20.82 -29.62 -20.34
C GLY A 587 21.96 -29.16 -19.43
N ARG A 588 23.12 -28.82 -19.97
CA ARG A 588 24.22 -28.18 -19.21
C ARG A 588 25.22 -27.43 -20.10
N ILE A 589 26.01 -26.58 -19.50
CA ILE A 589 27.28 -26.12 -20.06
C ILE A 589 28.34 -27.06 -19.50
N GLN A 590 29.13 -27.66 -20.35
CA GLN A 590 30.04 -28.79 -20.12
C GLN A 590 30.29 -29.24 -18.66
N ASP A 591 30.95 -28.43 -17.86
CA ASP A 591 31.34 -28.83 -16.49
C ASP A 591 30.48 -28.22 -15.38
N ALA A 592 29.43 -27.41 -15.72
CA ALA A 592 28.65 -26.64 -14.76
C ALA A 592 27.26 -26.28 -15.31
N GLN A 593 26.48 -25.56 -14.51
CA GLN A 593 25.22 -24.89 -14.91
C GLN A 593 24.18 -25.85 -15.51
N GLN A 594 23.76 -26.78 -14.71
CA GLN A 594 22.87 -27.86 -15.08
C GLN A 594 21.39 -27.43 -15.08
N PHE A 595 20.68 -27.84 -16.12
CA PHE A 595 19.26 -27.63 -16.27
C PHE A 595 18.46 -28.56 -15.36
N LYS A 596 17.41 -28.03 -14.74
CA LYS A 596 16.47 -28.81 -13.96
C LYS A 596 15.08 -28.72 -14.58
N GLY A 597 14.59 -29.84 -15.10
CA GLY A 597 13.32 -29.92 -15.81
C GLY A 597 13.37 -30.86 -17.00
N GLU A 598 12.50 -30.66 -17.97
CA GLU A 598 12.39 -31.53 -19.14
C GLU A 598 12.78 -30.80 -20.43
N LEU A 599 13.40 -31.55 -21.36
CA LEU A 599 13.76 -31.12 -22.71
C LEU A 599 13.12 -32.04 -23.75
N SER A 600 12.71 -31.48 -24.87
CA SER A 600 12.16 -32.20 -26.03
C SER A 600 12.44 -31.47 -27.34
N GLN A 601 12.41 -32.17 -28.45
CA GLN A 601 12.49 -31.66 -29.83
C GLN A 601 13.60 -30.63 -30.06
N VAL A 602 14.81 -30.96 -29.66
CA VAL A 602 15.97 -30.08 -29.88
C VAL A 602 16.37 -30.14 -31.36
N ARG A 603 16.55 -28.98 -31.99
CA ARG A 603 16.93 -28.85 -33.38
C ARG A 603 18.03 -27.81 -33.57
N ILE A 604 18.97 -28.13 -34.45
CA ILE A 604 20.08 -27.24 -34.82
C ILE A 604 20.18 -27.19 -36.35
N TYR A 605 20.26 -25.99 -36.91
CA TYR A 605 20.30 -25.72 -38.33
C TYR A 605 21.58 -24.93 -38.67
N GLN A 606 22.19 -25.22 -39.83
CA GLN A 606 23.28 -24.43 -40.38
C GLN A 606 22.76 -23.33 -41.33
N ARG A 607 21.72 -22.65 -40.87
CA ARG A 607 21.10 -21.49 -41.52
C ARG A 607 20.24 -20.72 -40.52
N ALA A 608 19.97 -19.49 -40.85
CA ALA A 608 18.94 -18.73 -40.12
C ALA A 608 17.55 -19.15 -40.62
N LEU A 609 16.69 -19.55 -39.68
CA LEU A 609 15.26 -19.76 -39.96
C LEU A 609 14.56 -18.40 -40.06
N ASP A 610 13.52 -18.35 -40.90
CA ASP A 610 12.60 -17.23 -40.92
C ASP A 610 11.48 -17.37 -39.86
N GLU A 611 10.65 -16.39 -39.80
CA GLU A 611 9.61 -16.32 -38.74
C GLU A 611 8.52 -17.37 -38.95
N SER A 612 8.21 -17.70 -40.21
CA SER A 612 7.22 -18.73 -40.56
C SER A 612 7.70 -20.13 -40.18
N GLU A 613 8.97 -20.39 -40.33
CA GLU A 613 9.64 -21.63 -39.95
C GLU A 613 9.70 -21.78 -38.45
N ILE A 614 10.01 -20.68 -37.71
CA ILE A 614 9.93 -20.67 -36.23
C ILE A 614 8.51 -20.96 -35.75
N GLN A 615 7.47 -20.40 -36.41
CA GLN A 615 6.08 -20.71 -36.08
C GLN A 615 5.75 -22.19 -36.32
N ALA A 616 6.29 -22.78 -37.40
CA ALA A 616 6.13 -24.21 -37.67
C ALA A 616 6.78 -25.11 -36.62
N LEU A 617 7.91 -24.71 -36.03
CA LEU A 617 8.54 -25.43 -34.91
C LEU A 617 7.71 -25.37 -33.60
N VAL A 618 6.94 -24.34 -33.42
CA VAL A 618 6.08 -24.19 -32.24
C VAL A 618 4.78 -25.02 -32.35
N GLU A 619 4.31 -25.24 -33.57
CA GLU A 619 2.97 -25.81 -33.80
C GLU A 619 2.71 -27.16 -33.12
N PRO A 620 3.63 -28.13 -33.05
CA PRO A 620 3.40 -29.41 -32.39
C PRO A 620 3.02 -29.27 -30.92
N GLY A 621 3.49 -28.25 -30.25
CA GLY A 621 3.25 -27.99 -28.83
C GLY A 621 2.40 -26.76 -28.54
N ARG A 622 1.87 -26.08 -29.55
CA ARG A 622 1.13 -24.81 -29.40
C ARG A 622 -0.02 -24.87 -28.38
N LYS A 623 -0.72 -26.01 -28.32
CA LYS A 623 -1.81 -26.23 -27.35
C LYS A 623 -1.35 -26.30 -25.87
N PHE A 624 -0.06 -26.55 -25.64
CA PHE A 624 0.52 -26.64 -24.29
C PHE A 624 1.19 -25.34 -23.86
N VAL A 625 1.36 -24.42 -24.83
CA VAL A 625 1.88 -23.09 -24.56
C VAL A 625 0.82 -22.33 -23.77
N GLN A 626 1.03 -22.12 -22.49
CA GLN A 626 0.29 -21.08 -21.78
C GLN A 626 0.63 -19.75 -22.46
N GLN A 627 -0.33 -19.20 -23.17
CA GLN A 627 -0.15 -17.84 -23.69
C GLN A 627 0.29 -16.94 -22.53
N PRO A 628 1.36 -16.15 -22.70
CA PRO A 628 1.67 -15.15 -21.69
C PRO A 628 0.37 -14.38 -21.45
N ARG A 629 -0.02 -14.20 -20.19
CA ARG A 629 -0.83 -13.03 -19.86
C ARG A 629 0.08 -11.85 -20.22
N GLU A 630 -0.06 -11.37 -21.45
CA GLU A 630 0.63 -10.14 -21.86
C GLU A 630 0.27 -9.11 -20.80
N LYS A 631 1.28 -8.51 -20.18
CA LYS A 631 1.04 -7.31 -19.38
C LYS A 631 0.28 -6.38 -20.30
N PRO A 632 -0.89 -5.88 -19.90
CA PRO A 632 -1.63 -4.95 -20.73
C PRO A 632 -0.69 -3.82 -21.14
N SER A 633 -0.59 -3.55 -22.44
CA SER A 633 0.12 -2.37 -22.91
C SER A 633 -0.64 -1.15 -22.40
N GLU A 634 0.02 -0.31 -21.63
CA GLU A 634 -0.58 0.94 -21.18
C GLU A 634 -0.70 1.87 -22.38
N LEU A 635 -1.86 2.48 -22.56
CA LEU A 635 -2.15 3.48 -23.55
C LEU A 635 -2.29 4.84 -22.86
N ILE A 636 -1.63 5.84 -23.39
CA ILE A 636 -1.84 7.23 -23.04
C ILE A 636 -2.41 7.93 -24.26
N LEU A 637 -3.65 8.43 -24.15
CA LEU A 637 -4.32 9.21 -25.17
C LEU A 637 -4.42 10.65 -24.69
N SER A 638 -3.91 11.60 -25.47
CA SER A 638 -4.07 13.04 -25.21
C SER A 638 -5.00 13.65 -26.26
N LEU A 639 -5.99 14.38 -25.81
CA LEU A 639 -6.94 15.15 -26.64
C LEU A 639 -6.85 16.63 -26.22
N GLY A 640 -6.10 17.42 -26.99
CA GLY A 640 -5.70 18.76 -26.57
C GLY A 640 -4.83 18.68 -25.32
N GLU A 641 -5.24 19.38 -24.27
CA GLU A 641 -4.53 19.40 -22.96
C GLU A 641 -4.97 18.26 -22.03
N ARG A 642 -5.98 17.48 -22.38
CA ARG A 642 -6.52 16.40 -21.55
C ARG A 642 -5.80 15.09 -21.84
N GLN A 643 -5.54 14.32 -20.81
CA GLN A 643 -4.82 13.07 -20.89
C GLN A 643 -5.61 11.92 -20.24
N PHE A 644 -5.74 10.83 -20.98
CA PHE A 644 -6.42 9.62 -20.54
C PHE A 644 -5.45 8.46 -20.58
N SER A 645 -5.48 7.61 -19.58
CA SER A 645 -4.70 6.39 -19.51
C SER A 645 -5.60 5.17 -19.51
N GLY A 646 -5.24 4.16 -20.26
CA GLY A 646 -5.99 2.91 -20.38
C GLY A 646 -5.08 1.75 -20.75
N THR A 647 -5.70 0.63 -21.13
CA THR A 647 -4.99 -0.57 -21.59
C THR A 647 -5.41 -0.93 -23.00
N LEU A 648 -4.46 -1.33 -23.85
CA LEU A 648 -4.70 -1.73 -25.23
C LEU A 648 -5.15 -3.19 -25.39
N ASN A 649 -5.38 -3.94 -24.33
CA ASN A 649 -5.82 -5.34 -24.45
C ASN A 649 -7.26 -5.50 -24.99
N GLN A 650 -7.98 -4.39 -24.97
CA GLN A 650 -9.32 -4.24 -25.58
C GLN A 650 -9.38 -2.81 -26.11
N PRO A 651 -10.28 -2.48 -27.08
CA PRO A 651 -10.39 -1.11 -27.49
C PRO A 651 -10.53 -0.24 -26.25
N ALA A 652 -9.51 0.57 -25.98
CA ALA A 652 -9.59 1.54 -24.91
C ALA A 652 -10.42 2.69 -25.44
N PHE A 653 -11.60 2.93 -24.89
CA PHE A 653 -12.41 4.06 -25.28
C PHE A 653 -12.75 4.94 -24.10
N VAL A 654 -12.95 6.18 -24.43
CA VAL A 654 -13.35 7.21 -23.50
C VAL A 654 -14.53 7.97 -24.08
N VAL A 655 -15.52 8.28 -23.27
CA VAL A 655 -16.57 9.24 -23.62
C VAL A 655 -16.13 10.60 -23.09
N VAL A 656 -16.10 11.59 -23.96
CA VAL A 656 -15.56 12.92 -23.64
C VAL A 656 -16.31 14.02 -24.37
N ARG A 657 -16.42 15.20 -23.78
CA ARG A 657 -16.95 16.39 -24.45
C ARG A 657 -15.84 17.06 -25.25
N LEU A 658 -16.05 17.25 -26.55
CA LEU A 658 -15.12 17.93 -27.44
C LEU A 658 -15.72 19.26 -27.95
N PRO A 659 -14.90 20.31 -28.02
CA PRO A 659 -15.29 21.56 -28.68
C PRO A 659 -15.31 21.36 -30.20
N ALA A 660 -16.01 22.21 -30.94
CA ALA A 660 -15.83 22.34 -32.36
C ALA A 660 -14.48 23.00 -32.67
N GLY A 661 -13.82 22.57 -33.75
CA GLY A 661 -12.52 23.08 -34.14
C GLY A 661 -11.46 22.00 -34.18
N GLU A 662 -10.21 22.44 -34.23
CA GLU A 662 -9.06 21.57 -34.30
C GLU A 662 -8.72 21.00 -32.90
N VAL A 663 -8.57 19.69 -32.83
CA VAL A 663 -8.16 18.97 -31.61
C VAL A 663 -6.86 18.21 -31.89
N LYS A 664 -5.83 18.53 -31.15
CA LYS A 664 -4.56 17.81 -31.20
C LYS A 664 -4.72 16.45 -30.53
N VAL A 665 -4.31 15.38 -31.23
CA VAL A 665 -4.41 14.00 -30.77
C VAL A 665 -3.01 13.41 -30.69
N ILE A 666 -2.65 12.89 -29.51
CA ILE A 666 -1.39 12.17 -29.29
C ILE A 666 -1.75 10.85 -28.63
N ALA A 667 -1.26 9.74 -29.18
CA ALA A 667 -1.42 8.44 -28.53
C ALA A 667 -0.05 7.77 -28.37
N GLN A 668 0.22 7.26 -27.18
CA GLN A 668 1.48 6.61 -26.82
C GLN A 668 1.20 5.28 -26.14
N THR A 669 2.02 4.27 -26.42
CA THR A 669 1.90 2.97 -25.77
C THR A 669 3.19 2.58 -25.09
N THR A 670 3.06 1.98 -23.91
CA THR A 670 4.17 1.32 -23.23
C THR A 670 4.06 -0.18 -23.49
N GLY A 671 4.85 -0.73 -24.40
CA GLY A 671 4.85 -2.16 -24.70
C GLY A 671 4.86 -2.49 -26.18
N ALA A 672 4.66 -3.77 -26.52
CA ALA A 672 4.78 -4.30 -27.87
C ALA A 672 3.58 -4.04 -28.80
N LYS A 673 2.49 -3.50 -28.26
CA LYS A 673 1.28 -3.22 -29.06
C LYS A 673 1.31 -1.78 -29.54
N SER A 674 1.18 -1.60 -30.84
CA SER A 674 0.95 -0.32 -31.49
C SER A 674 -0.54 -0.16 -31.79
N PHE A 675 -0.96 1.03 -32.19
CA PHE A 675 -2.35 1.30 -32.65
C PHE A 675 -2.32 1.74 -34.10
N ASP A 676 -3.40 1.45 -34.80
CA ASP A 676 -3.52 1.76 -36.23
C ASP A 676 -4.44 2.95 -36.49
N ARG A 677 -5.45 3.15 -35.64
CA ARG A 677 -6.42 4.24 -35.81
C ARG A 677 -7.12 4.62 -34.52
N ILE A 678 -7.59 5.85 -34.49
CA ILE A 678 -8.45 6.39 -33.42
C ILE A 678 -9.73 6.87 -34.10
N VAL A 679 -10.88 6.41 -33.62
CA VAL A 679 -12.20 6.71 -34.18
C VAL A 679 -12.99 7.58 -33.20
N PHE A 680 -13.51 8.70 -33.68
CA PHE A 680 -14.31 9.64 -32.92
C PHE A 680 -15.76 9.52 -33.40
N THR A 681 -16.62 8.98 -32.56
CA THR A 681 -18.05 8.80 -32.86
C THR A 681 -18.87 9.80 -32.06
N PRO A 682 -19.60 10.76 -32.71
CA PRO A 682 -20.47 11.65 -31.98
C PRO A 682 -21.66 10.89 -31.38
N LEU A 683 -21.98 11.18 -30.14
CA LEU A 683 -23.08 10.59 -29.40
C LEU A 683 -24.18 11.64 -29.19
N PRO A 684 -25.46 11.31 -29.58
CA PRO A 684 -26.59 12.14 -29.19
C PRO A 684 -26.71 12.24 -27.66
N GLU A 685 -27.22 13.35 -27.15
CA GLU A 685 -27.46 13.49 -25.71
C GLU A 685 -28.39 12.44 -25.13
N THR A 686 -29.30 11.91 -25.95
CA THR A 686 -30.21 10.83 -25.56
C THR A 686 -29.55 9.46 -25.49
N HIS A 687 -28.33 9.31 -25.99
CA HIS A 687 -27.62 8.03 -25.96
C HIS A 687 -27.26 7.66 -24.51
N GLU A 688 -27.35 6.38 -24.16
CA GLU A 688 -27.07 5.89 -22.81
C GLU A 688 -25.70 6.34 -22.28
N LEU A 689 -24.66 6.23 -23.10
CA LEU A 689 -23.31 6.66 -22.74
C LEU A 689 -23.21 8.16 -22.53
N SER A 690 -23.99 8.97 -23.28
CA SER A 690 -24.06 10.42 -23.08
C SER A 690 -24.71 10.76 -21.74
N GLN A 691 -25.80 10.10 -21.40
CA GLN A 691 -26.47 10.31 -20.11
C GLN A 691 -25.58 9.89 -18.94
N ARG A 692 -24.87 8.77 -19.07
CA ARG A 692 -23.87 8.33 -18.10
C ARG A 692 -22.75 9.34 -17.94
N PHE A 693 -22.22 9.87 -19.04
CA PHE A 693 -21.19 10.90 -19.04
C PHE A 693 -21.67 12.21 -18.40
N ILE A 694 -22.88 12.67 -18.72
CA ILE A 694 -23.46 13.88 -18.12
C ILE A 694 -23.63 13.71 -16.59
N SER A 695 -24.04 12.53 -16.15
CA SER A 695 -24.12 12.21 -14.73
C SER A 695 -22.76 12.24 -14.06
N PHE A 696 -21.75 11.68 -14.73
CA PHE A 696 -20.36 11.70 -14.31
C PHE A 696 -19.81 13.12 -14.21
N GLU A 697 -20.00 13.96 -15.23
CA GLU A 697 -19.54 15.35 -15.22
C GLU A 697 -20.11 16.18 -14.06
N LYS A 698 -21.35 15.91 -13.64
CA LYS A 698 -22.02 16.68 -12.59
C LYS A 698 -21.57 16.34 -11.18
N ARG A 699 -20.76 15.30 -10.99
CA ARG A 699 -20.38 14.87 -9.66
C ARG A 699 -19.39 15.81 -9.00
N THR A 700 -19.63 16.02 -7.71
CA THR A 700 -18.77 16.82 -6.84
C THR A 700 -17.70 15.93 -6.22
N LEU A 701 -16.46 16.33 -6.37
CA LEU A 701 -15.32 15.66 -5.74
C LEU A 701 -15.19 16.09 -4.28
N GLN A 702 -14.60 15.23 -3.46
CA GLN A 702 -14.30 15.50 -2.06
C GLN A 702 -12.80 15.37 -1.83
N LEU A 703 -12.16 16.47 -1.49
CA LEU A 703 -10.73 16.51 -1.16
C LEU A 703 -10.53 16.20 0.32
N GLY A 704 -9.86 15.11 0.61
CA GLY A 704 -9.42 14.74 1.95
C GLY A 704 -7.92 14.99 2.13
N VAL A 705 -7.55 15.51 3.29
CA VAL A 705 -6.16 15.66 3.72
C VAL A 705 -6.00 15.03 5.09
N SER A 706 -4.96 14.22 5.23
CA SER A 706 -4.64 13.52 6.48
C SER A 706 -3.23 13.85 6.90
N MET A 707 -2.96 13.78 8.20
CA MET A 707 -1.62 13.91 8.75
C MET A 707 -1.36 12.81 9.78
N GLY A 708 -0.13 12.36 9.86
CA GLY A 708 0.32 11.37 10.82
C GLY A 708 1.78 11.03 10.61
N PHE A 709 2.12 9.76 10.71
CA PHE A 709 3.49 9.31 10.59
C PHE A 709 3.63 7.99 9.82
N ARG A 710 4.83 7.77 9.32
CA ARG A 710 5.22 6.55 8.62
C ARG A 710 5.65 5.47 9.58
N ARG A 711 5.19 4.25 9.28
CA ARG A 711 5.71 2.99 9.83
C ARG A 711 6.54 2.26 8.78
N ASP A 712 7.22 1.20 9.18
CA ASP A 712 7.98 0.32 8.28
C ASP A 712 7.10 -0.33 7.20
N CYS A 713 5.88 -0.71 7.54
CA CYS A 713 4.93 -1.40 6.66
C CYS A 713 3.67 -0.59 6.36
N GLY A 714 3.68 0.73 6.54
CA GLY A 714 2.51 1.55 6.27
C GLY A 714 2.55 2.91 6.95
N SER A 715 1.39 3.49 7.17
CA SER A 715 1.26 4.81 7.79
C SER A 715 0.10 4.82 8.77
N THR A 716 0.25 5.61 9.83
CA THR A 716 -0.86 5.96 10.73
C THR A 716 -1.24 7.40 10.45
N LEU A 717 -2.39 7.61 9.82
CA LEU A 717 -2.88 8.92 9.41
C LEU A 717 -4.25 9.20 10.03
N ALA A 718 -4.49 10.47 10.36
CA ALA A 718 -5.80 10.97 10.78
C ALA A 718 -6.23 12.12 9.87
N LEU A 719 -7.51 12.18 9.54
CA LEU A 719 -8.08 13.25 8.71
C LEU A 719 -7.96 14.60 9.40
N ILE A 720 -7.65 15.62 8.62
CA ILE A 720 -7.62 17.02 9.07
C ILE A 720 -8.98 17.64 8.76
N GLY A 721 -9.81 17.73 9.80
CA GLY A 721 -11.17 18.23 9.64
C GLY A 721 -12.04 17.30 8.80
N THR A 722 -12.90 17.90 7.98
CA THR A 722 -13.79 17.19 7.06
C THR A 722 -13.34 17.38 5.62
N PRO A 723 -13.58 16.41 4.74
CA PRO A 723 -13.30 16.56 3.31
C PRO A 723 -14.00 17.78 2.72
N LYS A 724 -13.35 18.44 1.76
CA LYS A 724 -13.84 19.67 1.15
C LYS A 724 -14.33 19.43 -0.27
N PRO A 725 -15.52 19.94 -0.63
CA PRO A 725 -16.09 19.74 -1.97
C PRO A 725 -15.34 20.57 -3.02
N ILE A 726 -15.01 19.93 -4.15
CA ILE A 726 -14.42 20.58 -5.31
C ILE A 726 -15.46 20.57 -6.44
N THR A 727 -15.86 21.76 -6.86
CA THR A 727 -16.85 21.96 -7.94
C THR A 727 -16.24 22.71 -9.14
N SER A 728 -15.17 23.45 -8.94
CA SER A 728 -14.51 24.25 -9.96
C SER A 728 -13.51 23.46 -10.79
N ASN A 729 -13.49 23.69 -12.10
CA ASN A 729 -12.47 23.18 -13.00
C ASN A 729 -11.20 24.07 -13.01
N LYS A 730 -11.24 25.20 -12.31
CA LYS A 730 -10.07 26.05 -12.12
C LYS A 730 -9.45 25.77 -10.75
N PRO A 731 -8.12 25.65 -10.66
CA PRO A 731 -7.44 25.45 -9.39
C PRO A 731 -7.81 26.51 -8.36
N THR A 732 -8.20 26.04 -7.19
CA THR A 732 -8.52 26.90 -6.02
C THR A 732 -7.79 26.35 -4.80
N ALA A 733 -7.49 27.22 -3.85
CA ALA A 733 -6.82 26.86 -2.62
C ALA A 733 -7.82 26.30 -1.59
N PHE A 734 -7.54 25.13 -1.08
CA PHE A 734 -8.26 24.48 0.00
C PHE A 734 -7.35 24.42 1.22
N VAL A 735 -7.76 25.06 2.31
CA VAL A 735 -6.96 25.21 3.52
C VAL A 735 -7.43 24.24 4.58
N PHE A 736 -6.50 23.48 5.18
CA PHE A 736 -6.71 22.56 6.27
C PHE A 736 -5.81 22.97 7.44
N GLU A 737 -6.39 23.18 8.61
CA GLU A 737 -5.66 23.68 9.77
C GLU A 737 -5.90 22.80 11.00
N GLY A 738 -4.98 22.82 11.92
CA GLY A 738 -5.11 22.14 13.20
C GLY A 738 -3.89 22.32 14.09
N ALA A 739 -3.98 21.81 15.31
CA ALA A 739 -2.83 21.69 16.20
C ALA A 739 -2.05 20.42 15.85
N ILE A 740 -0.75 20.54 15.68
CA ILE A 740 0.11 19.42 15.22
C ILE A 740 0.01 18.21 16.16
N ARG A 741 -0.08 18.47 17.45
CA ARG A 741 -0.16 17.46 18.50
C ARG A 741 -1.43 16.60 18.44
N ASN A 742 -2.48 17.07 17.78
CA ASN A 742 -3.74 16.33 17.66
C ASN A 742 -3.68 15.19 16.62
N TYR A 743 -2.57 15.03 15.95
CA TYR A 743 -2.39 14.03 14.90
C TYR A 743 -1.32 13.00 15.33
N PRO A 744 -1.43 11.76 14.85
CA PRO A 744 -0.49 10.69 15.19
C PRO A 744 0.97 11.14 15.08
N ASN A 745 1.75 10.90 16.12
CA ASN A 745 3.09 11.43 16.28
C ASN A 745 4.13 10.30 16.18
N PRO A 746 5.20 10.45 15.37
CA PRO A 746 6.29 9.49 15.29
C PRO A 746 7.08 9.34 16.59
N GLU A 747 7.00 10.28 17.55
CA GLU A 747 7.72 10.19 18.83
C GLU A 747 7.31 9.00 19.70
N VAL A 748 6.10 8.47 19.51
CA VAL A 748 5.62 7.27 20.22
C VAL A 748 6.51 6.06 19.94
N GLU A 749 7.21 6.06 18.80
CA GLU A 749 8.02 4.93 18.35
C GLU A 749 9.46 5.34 18.00
N LYS A 750 9.90 6.46 18.50
CA LYS A 750 11.20 7.04 18.14
C LYS A 750 12.40 6.14 18.47
N ASP A 751 12.28 5.27 19.46
CA ASP A 751 13.32 4.33 19.85
C ASP A 751 13.20 2.97 19.11
N ASN A 752 12.15 2.76 18.33
CA ASN A 752 11.99 1.56 17.54
C ASN A 752 12.75 1.68 16.23
N VAL A 753 13.81 0.88 16.09
CA VAL A 753 14.67 0.88 14.88
C VAL A 753 13.95 0.47 13.60
N ASN A 754 12.78 -0.15 13.71
CA ASN A 754 11.94 -0.56 12.57
C ASN A 754 11.05 0.57 12.07
N TYR A 755 10.97 1.69 12.76
CA TYR A 755 10.17 2.83 12.35
C TYR A 755 11.04 3.99 11.90
N LEU A 756 10.53 4.77 10.97
CA LEU A 756 11.13 6.02 10.51
C LEU A 756 10.87 7.10 11.56
N ALA A 757 11.63 7.06 12.66
CA ALA A 757 11.50 8.04 13.72
C ALA A 757 11.64 9.47 13.17
N GLY A 758 10.76 10.37 13.58
CA GLY A 758 10.76 11.77 13.16
C GLY A 758 10.14 12.04 11.78
N VAL A 759 9.69 11.03 11.05
CA VAL A 759 9.06 11.22 9.75
C VAL A 759 7.56 11.38 9.90
N ARG A 760 7.06 12.57 9.60
CA ARG A 760 5.63 12.82 9.45
C ARG A 760 5.19 12.63 8.02
N GLU A 761 3.94 12.22 7.84
CA GLU A 761 3.32 12.09 6.53
C GLU A 761 2.07 12.97 6.41
N ILE A 762 1.96 13.63 5.27
CA ILE A 762 0.76 14.30 4.81
C ILE A 762 0.17 13.45 3.69
N GLY A 763 -1.04 12.97 3.86
CA GLY A 763 -1.77 12.23 2.85
C GLY A 763 -2.79 13.12 2.16
N VAL A 764 -2.83 13.08 0.83
CA VAL A 764 -3.84 13.79 0.03
C VAL A 764 -4.61 12.76 -0.79
N HIS A 765 -5.92 12.84 -0.78
CA HIS A 765 -6.75 11.86 -1.46
C HIS A 765 -8.07 12.43 -1.95
N SER A 766 -8.58 11.81 -3.00
CA SER A 766 -9.93 12.00 -3.46
C SER A 766 -10.81 11.01 -2.72
N GLU A 767 -11.69 11.53 -1.85
CA GLU A 767 -12.58 10.70 -1.05
C GLU A 767 -13.52 9.90 -1.93
N TYR A 768 -13.66 8.63 -1.56
CA TYR A 768 -14.71 7.78 -2.10
C TYR A 768 -16.06 8.14 -1.49
N THR A 769 -17.09 8.24 -2.32
CA THR A 769 -18.42 8.62 -1.85
C THR A 769 -19.44 7.50 -1.94
N ASP A 770 -19.58 6.82 -3.09
CA ASP A 770 -20.66 5.86 -3.34
C ASP A 770 -20.33 4.80 -4.43
N GLY A 771 -19.08 4.63 -4.80
CA GLY A 771 -18.62 3.67 -5.80
C GLY A 771 -19.00 4.01 -7.25
N ARG A 772 -19.71 5.08 -7.47
CA ARG A 772 -20.04 5.52 -8.82
C ARG A 772 -18.87 6.25 -9.47
N GLU A 773 -18.88 6.29 -10.78
CA GLU A 773 -17.85 6.97 -11.57
C GLU A 773 -17.82 8.47 -11.29
N MET A 774 -16.60 8.99 -11.16
CA MET A 774 -16.34 10.41 -10.86
C MET A 774 -15.18 10.91 -11.70
N PRO A 775 -15.15 12.20 -12.06
CA PRO A 775 -13.96 12.84 -12.63
C PRO A 775 -12.76 12.72 -11.72
N ARG A 776 -11.57 12.79 -12.29
CA ARG A 776 -10.33 12.84 -11.51
C ARG A 776 -10.19 14.22 -10.88
N MET A 777 -9.51 14.23 -9.75
CA MET A 777 -9.16 15.46 -9.04
C MET A 777 -7.76 15.91 -9.48
N LEU A 778 -7.64 17.12 -9.98
CA LEU A 778 -6.35 17.73 -10.28
C LEU A 778 -5.78 18.39 -9.03
N ILE A 779 -4.58 18.00 -8.65
CA ILE A 779 -3.79 18.66 -7.60
C ILE A 779 -2.62 19.37 -8.26
N ASN A 780 -2.55 20.68 -8.09
CA ASN A 780 -1.46 21.50 -8.63
C ASN A 780 -0.32 21.64 -7.64
N SER A 781 -0.64 21.91 -6.38
CA SER A 781 0.37 22.06 -5.34
C SER A 781 -0.17 21.68 -3.97
N VAL A 782 0.75 21.29 -3.08
CA VAL A 782 0.52 21.11 -1.66
C VAL A 782 1.53 21.93 -0.91
N GLU A 783 1.08 22.73 0.05
CA GLU A 783 1.90 23.58 0.87
C GLU A 783 1.62 23.32 2.34
N PHE A 784 2.66 23.28 3.15
CA PHE A 784 2.58 23.17 4.60
C PHE A 784 3.23 24.40 5.23
N GLU A 785 2.58 25.00 6.19
CA GLU A 785 3.11 26.08 7.04
C GLU A 785 2.90 25.73 8.51
N GLY A 786 3.95 25.93 9.32
CA GLY A 786 3.88 25.73 10.76
C GLY A 786 5.24 25.80 11.47
N PRO A 787 5.28 25.96 12.80
CA PRO A 787 4.15 26.34 13.63
C PRO A 787 3.75 27.80 13.39
N PHE A 788 2.48 28.11 13.42
CA PHE A 788 2.05 29.50 13.36
C PHE A 788 1.16 29.87 14.56
N TYR A 789 1.21 31.13 14.92
CA TYR A 789 0.43 31.71 15.98
C TYR A 789 -0.18 33.03 15.48
N GLU A 790 -1.46 33.24 15.71
CA GLU A 790 -2.16 34.46 15.28
C GLU A 790 -1.56 35.72 15.94
N THR A 791 -1.18 35.56 17.19
CA THR A 791 -0.49 36.63 17.95
C THR A 791 0.67 36.03 18.72
N TRP A 792 1.71 36.85 18.96
CA TRP A 792 2.80 36.47 19.83
C TRP A 792 2.97 37.46 20.97
N PRO A 793 3.05 37.03 22.22
CA PRO A 793 2.83 35.67 22.72
C PRO A 793 1.44 35.15 22.38
N PRO A 794 1.25 33.81 22.32
CA PRO A 794 -0.04 33.19 21.98
C PRO A 794 -1.11 33.48 23.05
N ALA A 795 -2.38 33.32 22.67
CA ALA A 795 -3.51 33.55 23.57
C ALA A 795 -3.44 32.71 24.86
N ALA A 796 -2.87 31.49 24.76
CA ALA A 796 -2.63 30.63 25.92
C ALA A 796 -1.69 31.29 26.97
N HIS A 797 -0.61 31.87 26.51
CA HIS A 797 0.32 32.58 27.38
C HIS A 797 -0.32 33.81 28.03
N LYS A 798 -0.96 34.67 27.23
CA LYS A 798 -1.67 35.86 27.71
C LYS A 798 -2.79 35.54 28.67
N ASN A 799 -3.37 34.37 28.57
CA ASN A 799 -4.45 33.92 29.47
C ASN A 799 -3.91 33.49 30.85
N ILE A 800 -2.63 33.18 30.96
CA ILE A 800 -1.94 32.90 32.22
C ILE A 800 -1.34 34.19 32.75
N PHE A 801 -0.52 34.86 31.95
CA PHE A 801 0.16 36.11 32.26
C PHE A 801 -0.74 37.30 31.91
N VAL A 802 -1.71 37.55 32.77
CA VAL A 802 -2.72 38.58 32.57
C VAL A 802 -2.15 39.99 32.64
N ASP A 803 -2.82 40.96 32.06
CA ASP A 803 -2.41 42.35 32.18
C ASP A 803 -2.54 42.87 33.60
N PHE A 804 -1.49 43.55 34.10
CA PHE A 804 -1.42 44.12 35.41
C PHE A 804 -0.50 45.32 35.43
N ASP A 805 -0.94 46.42 36.05
CA ASP A 805 -0.22 47.68 36.04
C ASP A 805 1.10 47.67 36.84
N LYS A 806 1.28 46.69 37.75
CA LYS A 806 2.46 46.52 38.60
C LYS A 806 3.21 45.22 38.27
N LYS A 807 3.49 44.97 37.01
CA LYS A 807 4.25 43.76 36.60
C LYS A 807 5.67 43.71 37.16
N ASP A 808 6.27 44.88 37.45
CA ASP A 808 7.59 44.98 38.08
C ASP A 808 7.64 44.53 39.55
N ASP A 809 6.49 44.49 40.24
CA ASP A 809 6.33 43.86 41.54
C ASP A 809 5.99 42.39 41.34
N GLU A 810 7.01 41.54 41.24
CA GLU A 810 6.87 40.11 41.00
C GLU A 810 5.91 39.41 41.97
N ALA A 811 5.96 39.78 43.27
CA ALA A 811 5.10 39.18 44.27
C ALA A 811 3.61 39.56 44.08
N ALA A 812 3.37 40.85 43.81
CA ALA A 812 2.01 41.30 43.53
C ALA A 812 1.46 40.70 42.24
N TYR A 813 2.34 40.60 41.18
CA TYR A 813 1.95 40.03 39.91
C TYR A 813 1.69 38.52 40.04
N ALA A 814 2.53 37.77 40.73
CA ALA A 814 2.29 36.33 40.99
C ALA A 814 0.97 36.11 41.74
N ARG A 815 0.64 36.93 42.76
CA ARG A 815 -0.66 36.84 43.44
C ARG A 815 -1.84 37.05 42.48
N LYS A 816 -1.73 38.04 41.62
CA LYS A 816 -2.76 38.31 40.58
C LYS A 816 -2.95 37.12 39.69
N ILE A 817 -1.86 36.57 39.12
CA ILE A 817 -1.90 35.39 38.24
C ILE A 817 -2.53 34.20 38.94
N ILE A 818 -2.02 33.87 40.14
CA ILE A 818 -2.50 32.72 40.92
C ILE A 818 -3.97 32.83 41.26
N THR A 819 -4.40 34.00 41.75
CA THR A 819 -5.78 34.21 42.12
C THR A 819 -6.77 34.09 40.96
N GLU A 820 -6.42 34.69 39.82
CA GLU A 820 -7.28 34.64 38.64
C GLU A 820 -7.28 33.27 37.97
N PHE A 821 -6.13 32.63 37.88
CA PHE A 821 -6.00 31.30 37.32
C PHE A 821 -6.74 30.26 38.20
N ALA A 822 -6.48 30.29 39.50
CA ALA A 822 -7.12 29.38 40.45
C ALA A 822 -8.65 29.55 40.46
N ALA A 823 -9.18 30.79 40.45
CA ALA A 823 -10.62 31.02 40.37
C ALA A 823 -11.26 30.40 39.12
N ARG A 824 -10.61 30.48 38.00
CA ARG A 824 -11.05 29.81 36.74
C ARG A 824 -10.94 28.28 36.83
N ALA A 825 -9.80 27.77 37.35
CA ALA A 825 -9.56 26.33 37.48
C ALA A 825 -10.56 25.67 38.46
N PHE A 826 -10.85 26.32 39.59
CA PHE A 826 -11.83 25.86 40.56
C PHE A 826 -13.27 26.20 40.19
N ARG A 827 -13.47 27.01 39.14
CA ARG A 827 -14.80 27.52 38.72
C ARG A 827 -15.57 28.21 39.84
N SER A 828 -14.84 28.79 40.78
CA SER A 828 -15.36 29.53 41.92
C SER A 828 -14.28 30.49 42.46
N PRO A 829 -14.67 31.63 43.08
CA PRO A 829 -13.70 32.44 43.77
C PRO A 829 -12.98 31.64 44.84
N ILE A 830 -11.64 31.84 44.94
CA ILE A 830 -10.85 31.19 45.96
C ILE A 830 -10.90 32.00 47.30
N ASN A 831 -10.85 31.33 48.41
CA ASN A 831 -10.75 31.99 49.72
C ASN A 831 -9.30 32.40 50.04
N LYS A 832 -9.13 33.28 51.00
CA LYS A 832 -7.79 33.81 51.40
C LYS A 832 -6.81 32.72 51.85
N GLU A 833 -7.31 31.66 52.44
CA GLU A 833 -6.49 30.54 52.92
C GLU A 833 -5.91 29.75 51.72
N THR A 834 -6.75 29.44 50.72
CA THR A 834 -6.33 28.81 49.47
C THR A 834 -5.33 29.68 48.70
N GLU A 835 -5.61 30.99 48.59
CA GLU A 835 -4.69 31.94 47.95
C GLU A 835 -3.33 31.94 48.66
N ALA A 836 -3.30 32.02 50.00
CA ALA A 836 -2.06 32.01 50.77
C ALA A 836 -1.26 30.71 50.61
N ALA A 837 -1.95 29.57 50.59
CA ALA A 837 -1.36 28.26 50.36
C ALA A 837 -0.71 28.13 48.97
N LEU A 838 -1.40 28.56 47.93
CA LEU A 838 -0.89 28.56 46.55
C LEU A 838 0.30 29.54 46.42
N PHE A 839 0.20 30.73 47.01
CA PHE A 839 1.27 31.73 46.97
C PHE A 839 2.51 31.26 47.71
N ALA A 840 2.36 30.53 48.83
CA ALA A 840 3.50 29.96 49.56
C ALA A 840 4.30 28.94 48.71
N VAL A 841 3.65 28.24 47.81
CA VAL A 841 4.34 27.35 46.81
C VAL A 841 5.21 28.16 45.87
N PHE A 842 4.69 29.27 45.35
CA PHE A 842 5.44 30.21 44.52
C PHE A 842 6.67 30.77 45.27
N GLU A 843 6.47 31.29 46.50
CA GLU A 843 7.59 31.81 47.31
C GLU A 843 8.69 30.77 47.59
N LYS A 844 8.28 29.52 47.86
CA LYS A 844 9.20 28.42 48.02
C LYS A 844 9.99 28.14 46.77
N SER A 845 9.33 28.18 45.59
CA SER A 845 9.97 27.97 44.30
C SER A 845 11.03 29.05 44.01
N ILE A 846 10.69 30.31 44.17
CA ILE A 846 11.61 31.45 44.01
C ILE A 846 12.80 31.33 44.95
N LYS A 847 12.58 31.01 46.26
CA LYS A 847 13.65 30.78 47.27
C LYS A 847 14.56 29.61 46.85
N SER A 848 14.08 28.68 46.07
CA SER A 848 14.90 27.56 45.57
C SER A 848 15.65 27.91 44.27
N GLY A 849 15.62 29.16 43.81
CA GLY A 849 16.38 29.66 42.67
C GLY A 849 15.69 29.45 41.30
N ASN A 850 14.41 29.09 41.30
CA ASN A 850 13.66 28.99 40.06
C ASN A 850 13.28 30.38 39.52
N SER A 851 13.09 30.51 38.21
CA SER A 851 12.63 31.73 37.59
C SER A 851 11.16 32.05 37.92
N PHE A 852 10.74 33.28 37.69
CA PHE A 852 9.36 33.71 37.86
C PHE A 852 8.37 32.90 37.04
N GLN A 853 8.73 32.56 35.78
CA GLN A 853 7.97 31.72 34.90
C GLN A 853 8.23 30.24 35.19
#